data_e233e240e942b27c211b5a3d2b0775e3
#
_entry.id   e233e240e942b27c211b5a3d2b0775e3
#
_cell.length_a   1.000
_cell.length_b   1.000
_cell.length_c   1.000
_cell.angle_alpha   90.00
_cell.angle_beta   90.00
_cell.angle_gamma   90.00
#
_symmetry.space_group_name_H-M   'P 1'
#
loop_
_entity.id
_entity.type
_entity.pdbx_description
1 polymer ?
#
loop_
_entity_poly.entity_id
_entity_poly.type
_entity_poly.pdbx_seq_one_letter_code
_entity_poly.pdbx_strand_id
1 'polypeptide(L)'
;MSDDAIIVGDAADPAGESLCGCGGASAQGGPQPPRNDPALPAIGYRVATHAVFLESAMAGLSSARHPALSRLGTRDSSDFTIALLDAWSAVGDVLTFYQERLANEQYLRTATERLSVVELARLIGYRPRPGVASGTHLAFTLEAARGDAAVALRPLPMPKGTRVQSVPGPGERAQTFETLEDFTAHPGWNVVRPQVTLKRLPVEDDLELYAEGINTGLRPGDAILLVGDERRDNAKDNHWDFRRVATVEPDVAGNRTRLTWQKPLGSDVPHMTPALNPRLYALRLRASLFGHNALNPKLLHAATRELFLNDIEGTPGAPGDWIFSIDTQGIDPFTGGPAQALIELDAVHPTAAEHNWLVLSRPEYQELYVIEQVTEVASSRYAMSGKRTRVLTDTAVNLSGFVSEYRHTAVFSQSEELALASTPVTGPVYGATVPLETRVETFDRDRPLIFRGRRPRLRVQKHGLEFAPAIGATQRLAKLTELYVLAAPEAVAGRPGFLRWPVRNADGREGAVIASASDAIIVAARATDEIIAELVRVQLCDQPAGGTTIIELHEPLENAFDRGSLEILANVAAASHGESVTEILGSGAAQASRQSFELKQAPLTYVSAAGSTGAQSSLEVRVDDVAWHEVDNLFEAGPADRVFVTRQQNGKDVVEFGDGLRGQRLPSGRENVRALYRKGIGVAGDVRNGQLTTALKVPLGVKSVTNPLAASGGTDPEVRDAARRNSPMTVKTLARTVSLLDYQDFAMTFAGIDKALASWTWDGFMRRVFLTVAGTDGAPIPEGSDLLRNFIDALSSSGQPTASFEVRPFVPVRFRVHLAVKVHEDFLADRVLADVTDALHAAFDFERREFAQAISQSEVIAVVQGVDGVVAADLDALYRTAPPNNTATLYPRLPALGPRRDAANRLLGAEILILEPGPITVLGQMT
;
A
#
# COMPACT_ATOMS: atom_id res chain seq x y z
N MET A 1 -61.64 -18.49 -12.59
CA MET A 1 -62.86 -18.67 -11.83
C MET A 1 -62.55 -18.10 -10.44
N SER A 2 -63.07 -17.04 -10.02
CA SER A 2 -64.09 -16.04 -10.35
C SER A 2 -63.58 -14.66 -9.98
N ASP A 3 -63.87 -13.70 -10.84
CA ASP A 3 -63.76 -12.26 -10.66
C ASP A 3 -64.50 -11.79 -9.43
N ASP A 4 -63.93 -10.87 -8.68
CA ASP A 4 -64.65 -9.87 -7.90
C ASP A 4 -64.08 -8.50 -8.21
N ALA A 5 -64.75 -7.81 -9.08
CA ALA A 5 -64.48 -6.43 -9.46
C ALA A 5 -64.94 -5.51 -8.33
N ILE A 6 -63.96 -4.75 -7.78
CA ILE A 6 -64.30 -3.62 -6.94
C ILE A 6 -64.71 -2.45 -7.85
N ILE A 7 -65.93 -2.09 -7.77
CA ILE A 7 -66.51 -0.91 -8.39
C ILE A 7 -65.92 0.33 -7.79
N VAL A 8 -65.13 1.07 -8.58
CA VAL A 8 -64.68 2.45 -8.27
C VAL A 8 -65.87 3.33 -8.67
N GLY A 9 -66.51 3.95 -7.66
CA GLY A 9 -67.54 4.92 -7.90
C GLY A 9 -66.97 6.19 -8.54
N ASP A 10 -67.53 6.60 -9.62
CA ASP A 10 -67.35 7.89 -10.26
C ASP A 10 -67.66 9.02 -9.28
N ALA A 11 -66.58 9.75 -8.90
CA ALA A 11 -66.70 11.04 -8.25
C ALA A 11 -66.68 12.11 -9.34
N ALA A 12 -67.79 12.76 -9.49
CA ALA A 12 -68.01 13.88 -10.41
C ALA A 12 -66.96 14.99 -10.22
N ASP A 13 -66.43 15.37 -11.33
CA ASP A 13 -65.56 16.53 -11.56
C ASP A 13 -66.37 17.84 -11.29
N PRO A 14 -65.90 18.72 -10.41
CA PRO A 14 -66.40 20.09 -10.42
C PRO A 14 -65.37 20.99 -11.12
N ALA A 15 -65.64 21.18 -12.40
CA ALA A 15 -64.99 22.25 -13.16
C ALA A 15 -65.30 23.60 -12.54
N GLY A 16 -64.23 24.43 -12.39
CA GLY A 16 -64.43 25.82 -12.02
C GLY A 16 -63.15 26.41 -11.40
N GLU A 17 -62.04 26.45 -12.10
CA GLU A 17 -60.95 27.33 -11.76
C GLU A 17 -61.31 28.78 -12.05
N SER A 18 -61.56 29.56 -11.01
CA SER A 18 -61.57 31.02 -11.09
C SER A 18 -60.19 31.58 -10.82
N LEU A 19 -59.49 31.98 -11.85
CA LEU A 19 -58.18 32.67 -11.86
C LEU A 19 -58.32 34.16 -11.46
N CYS A 20 -58.99 34.47 -10.35
CA CYS A 20 -59.00 35.80 -9.78
C CYS A 20 -58.94 35.74 -8.26
N GLY A 21 -57.80 36.18 -7.72
CA GLY A 21 -57.56 36.28 -6.27
C GLY A 21 -58.41 37.21 -5.46
N CYS A 22 -59.73 37.24 -5.70
CA CYS A 22 -60.72 37.98 -4.93
C CYS A 22 -61.81 37.01 -4.43
N GLY A 23 -61.35 35.98 -3.65
CA GLY A 23 -62.27 35.05 -3.02
C GLY A 23 -63.07 35.74 -1.92
N GLY A 24 -64.33 36.03 -2.20
CA GLY A 24 -65.27 36.45 -1.17
C GLY A 24 -65.30 35.43 -0.04
N ALA A 25 -65.14 35.91 1.20
CA ALA A 25 -65.31 35.10 2.39
C ALA A 25 -66.65 34.43 2.43
N SER A 26 -66.74 33.16 2.19
CA SER A 26 -67.93 32.33 2.46
C SER A 26 -68.15 32.30 3.98
N ALA A 27 -69.26 32.74 4.46
CA ALA A 27 -69.58 32.89 5.88
C ALA A 27 -69.91 31.55 6.59
N GLN A 28 -69.05 30.56 6.37
CA GLN A 28 -69.00 29.28 7.12
C GLN A 28 -67.58 28.89 7.38
N GLY A 29 -66.80 29.82 7.97
CA GLY A 29 -65.39 29.61 8.25
C GLY A 29 -65.16 28.87 9.55
N GLY A 30 -65.18 27.52 9.51
CA GLY A 30 -64.40 26.72 10.42
C GLY A 30 -62.99 26.53 9.83
N PRO A 31 -62.01 26.30 10.67
CA PRO A 31 -60.64 26.05 10.18
C PRO A 31 -60.66 24.85 9.21
N GLN A 32 -60.21 25.05 7.99
CA GLN A 32 -60.12 24.00 7.01
C GLN A 32 -58.87 23.14 7.28
N PRO A 33 -58.99 21.81 7.18
CA PRO A 33 -57.81 20.95 7.33
C PRO A 33 -56.75 21.31 6.27
N PRO A 34 -55.48 21.37 6.65
CA PRO A 34 -54.42 21.67 5.71
C PRO A 34 -54.37 20.63 4.60
N ARG A 35 -54.24 21.09 3.35
CA ARG A 35 -54.03 20.22 2.19
C ARG A 35 -52.55 19.83 2.10
N ASN A 36 -52.29 18.53 2.09
CA ASN A 36 -50.93 17.99 1.92
C ASN A 36 -50.80 17.39 0.53
N ASP A 37 -49.94 17.98 -0.29
CA ASP A 37 -49.55 17.41 -1.57
C ASP A 37 -48.60 16.21 -1.38
N PRO A 38 -48.59 15.24 -2.32
CA PRO A 38 -47.62 14.14 -2.25
C PRO A 38 -46.19 14.62 -2.25
N ALA A 39 -45.33 13.92 -1.54
CA ALA A 39 -43.88 14.13 -1.50
C ALA A 39 -43.36 15.36 -0.73
N LEU A 40 -44.17 16.00 0.08
CA LEU A 40 -43.73 17.05 0.96
C LEU A 40 -42.72 16.56 2.03
N PRO A 41 -41.74 17.39 2.44
CA PRO A 41 -40.80 17.04 3.52
C PRO A 41 -41.44 17.11 4.92
N ALA A 42 -42.57 17.76 5.05
CA ALA A 42 -43.38 17.84 6.26
C ALA A 42 -44.87 17.89 5.91
N ILE A 43 -45.70 17.28 6.74
CA ILE A 43 -47.16 17.34 6.65
C ILE A 43 -47.64 18.51 7.50
N GLY A 44 -48.55 19.34 6.91
CA GLY A 44 -49.32 20.31 7.67
C GLY A 44 -50.47 19.57 8.38
N TYR A 45 -50.52 19.62 9.70
CA TYR A 45 -51.57 18.98 10.50
C TYR A 45 -52.28 19.97 11.43
N ARG A 46 -51.78 21.21 11.52
CA ARG A 46 -52.38 22.26 12.35
C ARG A 46 -53.70 22.69 11.77
N VAL A 47 -54.74 22.54 12.55
CA VAL A 47 -56.09 22.97 12.18
C VAL A 47 -56.18 24.49 12.14
N ALA A 48 -55.45 25.15 13.05
CA ALA A 48 -55.43 26.60 13.12
C ALA A 48 -54.19 27.09 13.94
N THR A 49 -53.83 28.33 13.77
CA THR A 49 -52.87 29.07 14.58
C THR A 49 -53.59 29.96 15.59
N HIS A 50 -52.89 30.55 16.57
CA HIS A 50 -53.44 31.47 17.54
C HIS A 50 -54.34 32.53 16.89
N ALA A 51 -53.89 33.21 15.85
CA ALA A 51 -54.65 34.23 15.16
C ALA A 51 -56.01 33.71 14.62
N VAL A 52 -55.96 32.52 13.98
CA VAL A 52 -57.19 31.91 13.41
C VAL A 52 -58.16 31.42 14.49
N PHE A 53 -57.61 30.87 15.62
CA PHE A 53 -58.42 30.48 16.78
C PHE A 53 -59.07 31.70 17.41
N LEU A 54 -58.36 32.79 17.60
CA LEU A 54 -58.87 34.01 18.17
C LEU A 54 -59.90 34.67 17.26
N GLU A 55 -59.63 34.76 15.95
CA GLU A 55 -60.59 35.27 14.97
C GLU A 55 -61.89 34.44 14.95
N SER A 56 -61.74 33.10 14.94
CA SER A 56 -62.92 32.22 15.00
C SER A 56 -63.71 32.34 16.30
N ALA A 57 -63.03 32.49 17.45
CA ALA A 57 -63.65 32.71 18.73
C ALA A 57 -64.35 34.05 18.80
N MET A 58 -63.74 35.11 18.26
CA MET A 58 -64.33 36.45 18.15
C MET A 58 -65.52 36.46 17.22
N ALA A 59 -65.47 35.76 16.07
CA ALA A 59 -66.64 35.60 15.19
C ALA A 59 -67.75 34.81 15.87
N GLY A 60 -67.39 33.81 16.67
CA GLY A 60 -68.31 32.99 17.46
C GLY A 60 -69.19 33.79 18.43
N LEU A 61 -68.59 34.86 19.02
CA LEU A 61 -69.32 35.79 19.91
C LEU A 61 -70.53 36.47 19.26
N SER A 62 -70.48 36.68 17.96
CA SER A 62 -71.55 37.30 17.16
C SER A 62 -72.44 36.26 16.48
N SER A 63 -72.16 34.94 16.69
CA SER A 63 -72.87 33.83 16.03
C SER A 63 -74.24 33.65 16.58
N ALA A 64 -75.29 33.40 15.69
CA ALA A 64 -76.62 33.00 16.07
C ALA A 64 -76.66 31.71 16.92
N ARG A 65 -75.59 30.93 16.97
CA ARG A 65 -75.51 29.74 17.84
C ARG A 65 -75.33 30.08 19.33
N HIS A 66 -74.88 31.29 19.66
CA HIS A 66 -74.69 31.76 21.02
C HIS A 66 -75.37 33.09 21.26
N PRO A 67 -76.69 33.22 21.22
CA PRO A 67 -77.40 34.49 21.26
C PRO A 67 -77.19 35.29 22.55
N ALA A 68 -76.82 34.58 23.64
CA ALA A 68 -76.55 35.31 24.90
C ALA A 68 -75.19 36.04 24.80
N LEU A 69 -74.23 35.61 24.07
CA LEU A 69 -72.92 36.21 23.90
C LEU A 69 -72.92 37.36 22.87
N SER A 70 -73.91 37.45 22.02
CA SER A 70 -74.05 38.55 21.05
C SER A 70 -74.30 39.93 21.77
N ARG A 71 -74.72 39.93 23.02
CA ARG A 71 -74.88 41.12 23.88
C ARG A 71 -73.50 41.66 24.35
N LEU A 72 -72.41 40.92 24.26
CA LEU A 72 -71.06 41.39 24.57
C LEU A 72 -70.60 42.29 23.42
N GLY A 73 -70.69 43.60 23.59
CA GLY A 73 -70.49 44.61 22.55
C GLY A 73 -68.98 44.91 22.31
N THR A 74 -68.18 44.62 23.31
CA THR A 74 -66.73 44.89 23.21
C THR A 74 -65.95 43.79 22.42
N ARG A 75 -64.91 44.27 21.79
CA ARG A 75 -63.88 43.39 21.12
C ARG A 75 -62.48 43.85 21.51
N ASP A 76 -62.36 44.66 22.58
CA ASP A 76 -61.11 45.17 23.06
C ASP A 76 -60.34 44.11 23.82
N SER A 77 -59.09 44.00 23.60
CA SER A 77 -58.19 43.01 24.26
C SER A 77 -58.06 43.26 25.79
N SER A 78 -58.44 44.42 26.28
CA SER A 78 -58.48 44.77 27.70
C SER A 78 -59.67 44.17 28.44
N ASP A 79 -60.72 43.72 27.71
CA ASP A 79 -61.88 43.06 28.32
C ASP A 79 -61.49 41.64 28.78
N PHE A 80 -61.87 41.26 30.00
CA PHE A 80 -61.47 39.96 30.58
C PHE A 80 -61.99 38.77 29.77
N THR A 81 -63.17 38.89 29.11
CA THR A 81 -63.72 37.82 28.28
C THR A 81 -62.88 37.67 27.04
N ILE A 82 -62.48 38.76 26.40
CA ILE A 82 -61.57 38.72 25.23
C ILE A 82 -60.20 38.25 25.59
N ALA A 83 -59.61 38.71 26.71
CA ALA A 83 -58.34 38.22 27.21
C ALA A 83 -58.37 36.73 27.55
N LEU A 84 -59.49 36.18 28.05
CA LEU A 84 -59.69 34.75 28.27
C LEU A 84 -59.70 33.97 26.96
N LEU A 85 -60.36 34.47 25.90
CA LEU A 85 -60.40 33.88 24.59
C LEU A 85 -59.04 33.92 23.89
N ASP A 86 -58.28 35.00 24.11
CA ASP A 86 -56.93 35.13 23.64
C ASP A 86 -56.04 34.07 24.30
N ALA A 87 -56.06 33.92 25.63
CA ALA A 87 -55.33 32.92 26.35
C ALA A 87 -55.73 31.50 25.89
N TRP A 88 -57.02 31.22 25.67
CA TRP A 88 -57.51 29.93 25.18
C TRP A 88 -57.05 29.65 23.75
N SER A 89 -56.99 30.66 22.91
CA SER A 89 -56.45 30.56 21.55
C SER A 89 -54.98 30.23 21.54
N ALA A 90 -54.22 30.78 22.50
CA ALA A 90 -52.82 30.41 22.70
C ALA A 90 -52.65 28.95 23.14
N VAL A 91 -53.52 28.45 24.04
CA VAL A 91 -53.56 27.01 24.38
C VAL A 91 -53.87 26.16 23.17
N GLY A 92 -54.83 26.53 22.36
CA GLY A 92 -55.17 25.83 21.10
C GLY A 92 -54.00 25.80 20.13
N ASP A 93 -53.31 26.91 20.00
CA ASP A 93 -52.11 27.00 19.16
C ASP A 93 -51.01 26.03 19.59
N VAL A 94 -50.68 26.01 20.88
CA VAL A 94 -49.67 25.12 21.44
C VAL A 94 -50.09 23.65 21.27
N LEU A 95 -51.35 23.28 21.54
CA LEU A 95 -51.83 21.92 21.38
C LEU A 95 -51.76 21.43 19.93
N THR A 96 -52.21 22.25 18.98
CA THR A 96 -52.17 21.89 17.55
C THR A 96 -50.73 21.84 17.00
N PHE A 97 -49.85 22.68 17.54
CA PHE A 97 -48.43 22.59 17.23
C PHE A 97 -47.86 21.22 17.62
N TYR A 98 -48.09 20.75 18.85
CA TYR A 98 -47.64 19.43 19.28
C TYR A 98 -48.32 18.29 18.53
N GLN A 99 -49.58 18.41 18.14
CA GLN A 99 -50.26 17.43 17.31
C GLN A 99 -49.62 17.30 15.93
N GLU A 100 -49.27 18.41 15.28
CA GLU A 100 -48.60 18.42 13.99
C GLU A 100 -47.19 17.81 14.13
N ARG A 101 -46.46 18.13 15.19
CA ARG A 101 -45.16 17.58 15.50
C ARG A 101 -45.25 16.06 15.65
N LEU A 102 -46.16 15.55 16.44
CA LEU A 102 -46.39 14.12 16.62
C LEU A 102 -46.82 13.42 15.32
N ALA A 103 -47.65 14.04 14.50
CA ALA A 103 -48.05 13.49 13.20
C ALA A 103 -46.85 13.34 12.25
N ASN A 104 -45.95 14.34 12.21
CA ASN A 104 -44.75 14.30 11.42
C ASN A 104 -43.77 13.22 11.91
N GLU A 105 -43.69 12.99 13.19
CA GLU A 105 -42.79 11.97 13.78
C GLU A 105 -43.25 10.52 13.52
N GLN A 106 -44.42 10.28 12.96
CA GLN A 106 -44.97 8.95 12.66
C GLN A 106 -44.56 8.39 11.29
N TYR A 107 -43.92 9.19 10.43
CA TYR A 107 -43.54 8.80 9.10
C TYR A 107 -42.01 8.98 8.91
N LEU A 108 -41.34 7.97 8.38
CA LEU A 108 -39.91 7.99 8.13
C LEU A 108 -39.43 9.21 7.33
N ARG A 109 -40.27 9.68 6.40
CA ARG A 109 -39.98 10.82 5.52
C ARG A 109 -40.03 12.17 6.26
N THR A 110 -40.98 12.34 7.15
CA THR A 110 -41.28 13.63 7.81
C THR A 110 -40.73 13.73 9.23
N ALA A 111 -40.34 12.62 9.86
CA ALA A 111 -39.79 12.58 11.20
C ALA A 111 -38.54 13.46 11.29
N THR A 112 -38.49 14.35 12.27
CA THR A 112 -37.40 15.32 12.51
C THR A 112 -36.46 14.89 13.64
N GLU A 113 -36.94 14.05 14.56
CA GLU A 113 -36.18 13.54 15.66
C GLU A 113 -35.44 12.24 15.29
N ARG A 114 -34.15 12.13 15.66
CA ARG A 114 -33.36 10.92 15.39
C ARG A 114 -34.00 9.68 16.00
N LEU A 115 -34.56 9.80 17.21
CA LEU A 115 -35.20 8.69 17.91
C LEU A 115 -36.38 8.13 17.08
N SER A 116 -37.24 9.03 16.56
CA SER A 116 -38.39 8.62 15.74
C SER A 116 -37.96 7.86 14.48
N VAL A 117 -36.95 8.37 13.78
CA VAL A 117 -36.37 7.69 12.59
C VAL A 117 -35.81 6.31 12.94
N VAL A 118 -35.10 6.18 14.08
CA VAL A 118 -34.52 4.92 14.54
C VAL A 118 -35.63 3.90 14.86
N GLU A 119 -36.69 4.30 15.59
CA GLU A 119 -37.78 3.40 15.95
C GLU A 119 -38.63 3.00 14.73
N LEU A 120 -38.86 3.92 13.79
CA LEU A 120 -39.55 3.60 12.52
C LEU A 120 -38.72 2.67 11.65
N ALA A 121 -37.40 2.90 11.53
CA ALA A 121 -36.50 2.01 10.79
C ALA A 121 -36.46 0.61 11.40
N ARG A 122 -36.55 0.50 12.72
CA ARG A 122 -36.59 -0.77 13.42
C ARG A 122 -37.83 -1.61 13.09
N LEU A 123 -38.97 -0.99 12.79
CA LEU A 123 -40.18 -1.69 12.36
C LEU A 123 -40.00 -2.48 11.06
N ILE A 124 -39.07 -2.04 10.20
CA ILE A 124 -38.71 -2.72 8.97
C ILE A 124 -37.44 -3.56 9.08
N GLY A 125 -36.93 -3.78 10.31
CA GLY A 125 -35.75 -4.57 10.61
C GLY A 125 -34.41 -3.84 10.40
N TYR A 126 -34.44 -2.55 10.06
CA TYR A 126 -33.20 -1.76 9.92
C TYR A 126 -32.72 -1.23 11.26
N ARG A 127 -31.41 -1.35 11.50
CA ARG A 127 -30.71 -0.69 12.59
C ARG A 127 -29.74 0.32 12.01
N PRO A 128 -29.80 1.59 12.44
CA PRO A 128 -28.79 2.55 12.05
C PRO A 128 -27.40 2.02 12.37
N ARG A 129 -26.47 2.20 11.46
CA ARG A 129 -25.10 1.75 11.62
C ARG A 129 -24.47 2.37 12.86
N PRO A 130 -23.92 1.57 13.78
CA PRO A 130 -23.15 2.12 14.89
C PRO A 130 -21.87 2.75 14.36
N GLY A 131 -21.28 3.67 15.11
CA GLY A 131 -19.92 4.11 14.81
C GLY A 131 -18.95 2.94 14.96
N VAL A 132 -17.96 2.87 14.10
CA VAL A 132 -16.94 1.82 14.09
C VAL A 132 -15.60 2.42 14.48
N ALA A 133 -14.83 1.66 15.24
CA ALA A 133 -13.48 2.04 15.62
C ALA A 133 -12.51 1.90 14.44
N SER A 134 -11.61 2.86 14.27
CA SER A 134 -10.51 2.78 13.32
C SER A 134 -9.58 1.62 13.65
N GLY A 135 -9.09 0.95 12.63
CA GLY A 135 -8.12 -0.14 12.74
C GLY A 135 -6.76 0.24 12.16
N THR A 136 -5.70 -0.33 12.69
CA THR A 136 -4.35 -0.26 12.13
C THR A 136 -3.52 -1.44 12.60
N HIS A 137 -2.28 -1.53 12.15
CA HIS A 137 -1.31 -2.49 12.63
C HIS A 137 -0.17 -1.76 13.35
N LEU A 138 0.13 -2.21 14.56
CA LEU A 138 1.23 -1.69 15.38
C LEU A 138 2.45 -2.57 15.18
N ALA A 139 3.58 -1.94 14.90
CA ALA A 139 4.88 -2.60 14.85
C ALA A 139 5.66 -2.29 16.14
N PHE A 140 6.08 -3.34 16.85
CA PHE A 140 6.81 -3.25 18.09
C PHE A 140 8.30 -3.51 17.86
N THR A 141 9.14 -2.70 18.49
CA THR A 141 10.59 -2.91 18.52
C THR A 141 10.97 -3.35 19.93
N LEU A 142 11.58 -4.51 20.05
CA LEU A 142 12.09 -5.02 21.32
C LEU A 142 13.51 -4.52 21.58
N GLU A 143 13.88 -4.42 22.87
CA GLU A 143 15.25 -4.14 23.28
C GLU A 143 16.14 -5.31 22.88
N ALA A 144 17.25 -5.00 22.23
CA ALA A 144 18.33 -5.96 22.04
C ALA A 144 19.25 -5.92 23.28
N ALA A 145 19.24 -6.96 24.09
CA ALA A 145 20.10 -7.03 25.24
C ALA A 145 21.57 -7.03 24.80
N ARG A 146 22.33 -6.03 25.23
CA ARG A 146 23.77 -5.97 24.99
C ARG A 146 24.47 -6.83 26.05
N GLY A 147 25.05 -7.97 25.65
CA GLY A 147 25.95 -8.74 26.50
C GLY A 147 25.60 -10.22 26.73
N ASP A 148 24.34 -10.63 26.68
CA ASP A 148 23.95 -12.04 26.80
C ASP A 148 23.07 -12.45 25.63
N ALA A 149 23.63 -13.23 24.70
CA ALA A 149 22.95 -13.70 23.51
C ALA A 149 21.70 -14.56 23.82
N ALA A 150 21.71 -15.29 24.94
CA ALA A 150 20.59 -16.15 25.34
C ALA A 150 19.39 -15.34 25.87
N VAL A 151 19.63 -14.18 26.47
CA VAL A 151 18.59 -13.25 26.96
C VAL A 151 18.11 -12.37 25.81
N ALA A 152 19.00 -11.99 24.90
CA ALA A 152 18.71 -11.16 23.74
C ALA A 152 17.76 -11.82 22.74
N LEU A 153 17.64 -13.14 22.75
CA LEU A 153 16.83 -13.90 21.80
C LEU A 153 15.50 -14.42 22.38
N ARG A 154 15.18 -14.11 23.64
CA ARG A 154 13.94 -14.62 24.26
C ARG A 154 12.72 -13.96 23.66
N PRO A 155 11.76 -14.79 23.19
CA PRO A 155 10.47 -14.29 22.75
C PRO A 155 9.74 -13.60 23.89
N LEU A 156 9.05 -12.50 23.59
CA LEU A 156 8.27 -11.72 24.54
C LEU A 156 6.77 -11.91 24.25
N PRO A 157 5.99 -12.49 25.19
CA PRO A 157 4.55 -12.56 25.01
C PRO A 157 3.95 -11.16 25.15
N MET A 158 3.19 -10.77 24.13
CA MET A 158 2.48 -9.50 24.02
C MET A 158 0.99 -9.75 24.24
N PRO A 159 0.40 -9.31 25.36
CA PRO A 159 -1.00 -9.58 25.63
C PRO A 159 -1.94 -8.72 24.79
N LYS A 160 -3.11 -9.29 24.47
CA LYS A 160 -4.27 -8.54 23.99
C LYS A 160 -4.57 -7.36 24.92
N GLY A 161 -4.98 -6.23 24.36
CA GLY A 161 -5.24 -5.01 25.13
C GLY A 161 -3.98 -4.23 25.52
N THR A 162 -2.84 -4.50 24.86
CA THR A 162 -1.65 -3.65 24.98
C THR A 162 -1.97 -2.25 24.46
N ARG A 163 -1.78 -1.21 25.29
CA ARG A 163 -2.24 0.16 25.02
C ARG A 163 -1.16 1.05 24.44
N VAL A 164 -1.49 1.69 23.34
CA VAL A 164 -0.64 2.67 22.66
C VAL A 164 -1.45 3.93 22.36
N GLN A 165 -0.85 5.10 22.56
CA GLN A 165 -1.51 6.39 22.37
C GLN A 165 -0.84 7.18 21.26
N SER A 166 -1.66 7.95 20.53
CA SER A 166 -1.16 8.85 19.49
C SER A 166 -0.53 10.12 20.09
N VAL A 167 0.48 10.65 19.38
CA VAL A 167 0.97 12.01 19.59
C VAL A 167 0.14 12.93 18.72
N PRO A 168 -0.76 13.76 19.31
CA PRO A 168 -1.69 14.57 18.53
C PRO A 168 -0.98 15.72 17.83
N GLY A 169 -1.46 16.07 16.63
CA GLY A 169 -1.11 17.29 15.95
C GLY A 169 -1.83 18.52 16.53
N PRO A 170 -1.57 19.74 16.01
CA PRO A 170 -2.26 20.94 16.45
C PRO A 170 -3.78 20.81 16.27
N GLY A 171 -4.55 20.97 17.37
CA GLY A 171 -6.00 20.86 17.38
C GLY A 171 -6.55 19.45 17.48
N GLU A 172 -5.73 18.40 17.40
CA GLU A 172 -6.12 17.00 17.58
C GLU A 172 -6.11 16.61 19.06
N ARG A 173 -6.87 15.58 19.42
CA ARG A 173 -6.83 14.94 20.75
C ARG A 173 -6.07 13.63 20.65
N ALA A 174 -5.35 13.26 21.71
CA ALA A 174 -4.68 11.98 21.79
C ALA A 174 -5.69 10.82 21.74
N GLN A 175 -5.44 9.86 20.85
CA GLN A 175 -6.29 8.67 20.66
C GLN A 175 -5.57 7.43 21.18
N THR A 176 -6.30 6.55 21.86
CA THR A 176 -5.76 5.31 22.44
C THR A 176 -6.16 4.13 21.56
N PHE A 177 -5.20 3.26 21.27
CA PHE A 177 -5.39 2.00 20.56
C PHE A 177 -4.98 0.84 21.43
N GLU A 178 -5.65 -0.30 21.23
CA GLU A 178 -5.33 -1.55 21.91
C GLU A 178 -5.15 -2.68 20.88
N THR A 179 -4.19 -3.58 21.17
CA THR A 179 -4.00 -4.80 20.37
C THR A 179 -5.22 -5.72 20.52
N LEU A 180 -5.59 -6.39 19.41
CA LEU A 180 -6.81 -7.21 19.34
C LEU A 180 -6.59 -8.66 19.77
N GLU A 181 -5.34 -9.12 19.76
CA GLU A 181 -4.96 -10.51 20.00
C GLU A 181 -3.68 -10.62 20.84
N ASP A 182 -3.49 -11.78 21.46
CA ASP A 182 -2.21 -12.15 22.06
C ASP A 182 -1.24 -12.57 20.95
N PHE A 183 0.00 -12.12 21.01
CA PHE A 183 1.03 -12.57 20.08
C PHE A 183 2.41 -12.64 20.75
N THR A 184 3.32 -13.36 20.14
CA THR A 184 4.70 -13.44 20.60
C THR A 184 5.58 -12.57 19.71
N ALA A 185 6.32 -11.65 20.31
CA ALA A 185 7.29 -10.80 19.62
C ALA A 185 8.71 -11.36 19.83
N HIS A 186 9.54 -11.26 18.78
CA HIS A 186 10.91 -11.76 18.79
C HIS A 186 11.89 -10.62 18.48
N PRO A 187 13.01 -10.50 19.20
CA PRO A 187 14.01 -9.45 18.93
C PRO A 187 14.58 -9.50 17.50
N GLY A 188 14.74 -10.72 16.95
CA GLY A 188 15.19 -10.92 15.57
C GLY A 188 14.17 -10.48 14.49
N TRP A 189 12.91 -10.18 14.88
CA TRP A 189 11.85 -9.74 14.00
C TRP A 189 11.60 -8.22 14.05
N ASN A 190 12.41 -7.48 14.80
CA ASN A 190 12.28 -6.01 14.86
C ASN A 190 12.36 -5.37 13.48
N VAL A 191 13.42 -5.71 12.76
CA VAL A 191 13.62 -5.33 11.35
C VAL A 191 14.33 -6.47 10.66
N VAL A 192 13.67 -7.07 9.70
CA VAL A 192 14.23 -8.09 8.82
C VAL A 192 14.51 -7.44 7.48
N ARG A 193 15.62 -7.80 6.83
CA ARG A 193 16.02 -7.21 5.56
C ARG A 193 15.99 -8.23 4.44
N PRO A 194 15.62 -7.82 3.21
CA PRO A 194 15.74 -8.69 2.06
C PRO A 194 17.23 -8.97 1.77
N GLN A 195 17.50 -10.08 1.15
CA GLN A 195 18.83 -10.45 0.73
C GLN A 195 19.41 -9.39 -0.21
N VAL A 196 20.49 -8.73 0.19
CA VAL A 196 21.17 -7.69 -0.60
C VAL A 196 22.43 -8.21 -1.28
N THR A 197 22.93 -9.39 -0.86
CA THR A 197 24.09 -10.04 -1.46
C THR A 197 23.81 -11.54 -1.64
N LEU A 198 24.38 -12.10 -2.70
CA LEU A 198 24.33 -13.54 -2.98
C LEU A 198 25.75 -14.09 -3.01
N LYS A 199 26.03 -15.09 -2.18
CA LYS A 199 27.28 -15.85 -2.31
C LYS A 199 27.16 -16.73 -3.55
N ARG A 200 27.79 -16.30 -4.62
CA ARG A 200 27.77 -16.98 -5.91
C ARG A 200 29.18 -17.41 -6.26
N LEU A 201 29.34 -18.67 -6.65
CA LEU A 201 30.56 -19.15 -7.26
C LEU A 201 30.65 -18.66 -8.71
N PRO A 202 31.87 -18.43 -9.22
CA PRO A 202 32.05 -18.15 -10.64
C PRO A 202 31.46 -19.27 -11.51
N VAL A 203 30.77 -18.90 -12.57
CA VAL A 203 30.19 -19.85 -13.53
C VAL A 203 30.62 -19.50 -14.94
N GLU A 204 30.45 -20.45 -15.84
CA GLU A 204 30.67 -20.26 -17.27
C GLU A 204 29.87 -19.04 -17.77
N ASP A 205 30.42 -18.30 -18.71
CA ASP A 205 29.87 -17.05 -19.27
C ASP A 205 29.91 -15.81 -18.36
N ASP A 206 30.44 -15.88 -17.15
CA ASP A 206 30.60 -14.68 -16.32
C ASP A 206 31.60 -13.69 -16.93
N LEU A 207 31.25 -12.43 -16.92
CA LEU A 207 32.05 -11.28 -17.38
C LEU A 207 32.54 -10.42 -16.23
N GLU A 208 32.18 -10.77 -14.99
CA GLU A 208 32.52 -9.99 -13.82
C GLU A 208 32.60 -10.86 -12.55
N LEU A 209 33.35 -10.39 -11.57
CA LEU A 209 33.42 -10.93 -10.21
C LEU A 209 33.59 -9.80 -9.20
N TYR A 210 33.36 -10.14 -7.95
CA TYR A 210 33.60 -9.23 -6.83
C TYR A 210 34.69 -9.81 -5.92
N ALA A 211 35.76 -9.00 -5.68
CA ALA A 211 36.78 -9.27 -4.68
C ALA A 211 36.48 -8.50 -3.39
N GLU A 212 36.84 -9.06 -2.24
CA GLU A 212 36.73 -8.36 -0.96
C GLU A 212 37.70 -7.17 -0.88
N GLY A 213 37.23 -6.10 -0.19
CA GLY A 213 37.99 -4.88 -0.01
C GLY A 213 37.93 -3.91 -1.18
N ILE A 214 38.19 -2.66 -0.89
CA ILE A 214 38.18 -1.55 -1.87
C ILE A 214 39.56 -1.23 -2.44
N ASN A 215 40.61 -1.84 -1.89
CA ASN A 215 41.99 -1.63 -2.29
C ASN A 215 42.66 -2.95 -2.70
N THR A 216 42.23 -3.49 -3.81
CA THR A 216 42.77 -4.74 -4.37
C THR A 216 44.14 -4.53 -5.04
N GLY A 217 44.59 -3.29 -5.22
CA GLY A 217 45.80 -2.95 -5.94
C GLY A 217 45.79 -3.28 -7.43
N LEU A 218 44.66 -3.70 -7.99
CA LEU A 218 44.48 -4.01 -9.41
C LEU A 218 44.19 -2.73 -10.22
N ARG A 219 44.60 -2.72 -11.48
CA ARG A 219 44.35 -1.68 -12.47
C ARG A 219 43.83 -2.31 -13.77
N PRO A 220 43.12 -1.56 -14.58
CA PRO A 220 42.80 -2.00 -15.93
C PRO A 220 44.05 -2.46 -16.68
N GLY A 221 44.00 -3.68 -17.25
CA GLY A 221 45.07 -4.32 -17.91
C GLY A 221 45.86 -5.31 -17.05
N ASP A 222 45.71 -5.34 -15.74
CA ASP A 222 46.32 -6.35 -14.89
C ASP A 222 45.72 -7.74 -15.12
N ALA A 223 46.48 -8.77 -14.73
CA ALA A 223 46.09 -10.16 -14.91
C ALA A 223 45.49 -10.72 -13.62
N ILE A 224 44.43 -11.46 -13.74
CA ILE A 224 43.83 -12.27 -12.69
C ILE A 224 43.74 -13.74 -13.12
N LEU A 225 43.75 -14.61 -12.12
CA LEU A 225 43.68 -16.05 -12.30
C LEU A 225 42.64 -16.61 -11.34
N LEU A 226 41.75 -17.43 -11.85
CA LEU A 226 40.81 -18.24 -11.10
C LEU A 226 41.26 -19.70 -11.13
N VAL A 227 41.36 -20.35 -9.95
CA VAL A 227 41.81 -21.74 -9.83
C VAL A 227 40.90 -22.50 -8.87
N GLY A 228 40.40 -23.63 -9.29
CA GLY A 228 39.63 -24.56 -8.45
C GLY A 228 40.55 -25.58 -7.72
N ASP A 229 40.01 -26.27 -6.73
CA ASP A 229 40.68 -27.36 -6.06
C ASP A 229 41.05 -28.48 -7.06
N GLU A 230 40.27 -28.68 -8.15
CA GLU A 230 40.53 -29.64 -9.22
C GLU A 230 41.95 -29.46 -9.81
N ARG A 231 42.33 -28.23 -10.16
CA ARG A 231 43.68 -27.92 -10.71
C ARG A 231 44.75 -27.96 -9.63
N ARG A 232 44.41 -27.65 -8.38
CA ARG A 232 45.35 -27.72 -7.26
C ARG A 232 45.72 -29.16 -6.91
N ASP A 233 44.76 -30.09 -7.02
CA ASP A 233 44.96 -31.51 -6.72
C ASP A 233 45.56 -32.28 -7.92
N ASN A 234 45.34 -31.81 -9.15
CA ASN A 234 45.82 -32.39 -10.38
C ASN A 234 46.44 -31.35 -11.32
N ALA A 235 47.77 -31.39 -11.44
CA ALA A 235 48.57 -30.45 -12.29
C ALA A 235 48.18 -30.45 -13.79
N LYS A 236 47.38 -31.40 -14.25
CA LYS A 236 46.93 -31.52 -15.64
C LYS A 236 45.44 -31.18 -15.82
N ASP A 237 44.80 -30.74 -14.75
CA ASP A 237 43.38 -30.37 -14.79
C ASP A 237 43.17 -28.97 -15.37
N ASN A 238 42.07 -28.80 -16.12
CA ASN A 238 41.77 -27.55 -16.84
C ASN A 238 40.77 -26.67 -16.11
N HIS A 239 40.38 -26.95 -14.86
CA HIS A 239 39.48 -26.10 -14.08
C HIS A 239 40.22 -24.89 -13.49
N TRP A 240 40.59 -23.99 -14.39
CA TRP A 240 41.17 -22.67 -14.11
C TRP A 240 40.88 -21.72 -15.26
N ASP A 241 40.96 -20.43 -14.98
CA ASP A 241 40.73 -19.41 -16.00
C ASP A 241 41.62 -18.17 -15.76
N PHE A 242 42.14 -17.60 -16.85
CA PHE A 242 42.99 -16.42 -16.84
C PHE A 242 42.34 -15.27 -17.57
N ARG A 243 42.22 -14.10 -16.92
CA ARG A 243 41.60 -12.93 -17.53
C ARG A 243 42.44 -11.67 -17.34
N ARG A 244 42.29 -10.75 -18.29
CA ARG A 244 42.83 -9.39 -18.20
C ARG A 244 41.69 -8.46 -17.74
N VAL A 245 41.90 -7.78 -16.63
CA VAL A 245 40.94 -6.85 -16.05
C VAL A 245 40.67 -5.70 -17.01
N ALA A 246 39.41 -5.46 -17.37
CA ALA A 246 38.95 -4.32 -18.18
C ALA A 246 38.64 -3.11 -17.33
N THR A 247 37.86 -3.31 -16.24
CA THR A 247 37.53 -2.24 -15.29
C THR A 247 37.71 -2.71 -13.86
N VAL A 248 38.06 -1.76 -12.97
CA VAL A 248 38.17 -1.96 -11.54
C VAL A 248 37.32 -0.88 -10.88
N GLU A 249 36.22 -1.30 -10.27
CA GLU A 249 35.23 -0.40 -9.69
C GLU A 249 35.04 -0.69 -8.18
N PRO A 250 35.63 0.12 -7.27
CA PRO A 250 35.47 -0.07 -5.84
C PRO A 250 34.06 0.30 -5.36
N ASP A 251 33.36 -0.64 -4.71
CA ASP A 251 32.13 -0.43 -3.97
C ASP A 251 32.44 -0.20 -2.49
N VAL A 252 32.56 1.06 -2.10
CA VAL A 252 32.90 1.47 -0.74
C VAL A 252 31.85 1.01 0.28
N ALA A 253 30.57 1.06 -0.10
CA ALA A 253 29.48 0.68 0.78
C ALA A 253 29.46 -0.83 1.08
N GLY A 254 29.79 -1.64 0.08
CA GLY A 254 29.83 -3.09 0.20
C GLY A 254 31.22 -3.63 0.61
N ASN A 255 32.23 -2.77 0.84
CA ASN A 255 33.62 -3.14 1.08
C ASN A 255 34.16 -4.20 0.12
N ARG A 256 33.95 -3.98 -1.19
CA ARG A 256 34.31 -4.90 -2.27
C ARG A 256 34.70 -4.14 -3.52
N THR A 257 35.35 -4.82 -4.44
CA THR A 257 35.75 -4.29 -5.74
C THR A 257 35.16 -5.14 -6.86
N ARG A 258 34.44 -4.52 -7.77
CA ARG A 258 33.96 -5.15 -9.00
C ARG A 258 35.05 -5.18 -10.03
N LEU A 259 35.34 -6.37 -10.53
CA LEU A 259 36.32 -6.62 -11.58
C LEU A 259 35.57 -7.10 -12.83
N THR A 260 35.85 -6.51 -13.99
CA THR A 260 35.23 -6.95 -15.25
C THR A 260 36.30 -7.28 -16.28
N TRP A 261 35.94 -8.07 -17.27
CA TRP A 261 36.80 -8.45 -18.41
C TRP A 261 35.99 -8.57 -19.68
N GLN A 262 36.66 -8.79 -20.83
CA GLN A 262 36.00 -8.75 -22.14
C GLN A 262 35.51 -10.11 -22.63
N LYS A 263 36.21 -11.19 -22.33
CA LYS A 263 35.91 -12.56 -22.76
C LYS A 263 35.27 -13.32 -21.61
N PRO A 264 34.11 -13.99 -21.79
CA PRO A 264 33.46 -14.75 -20.73
C PRO A 264 34.34 -15.85 -20.13
N LEU A 265 34.07 -16.23 -18.86
CA LEU A 265 34.77 -17.40 -18.26
C LEU A 265 34.45 -18.68 -19.03
N GLY A 266 35.40 -19.62 -19.10
CA GLY A 266 35.24 -20.89 -19.81
C GLY A 266 35.30 -20.77 -21.34
N SER A 267 35.47 -19.55 -21.90
CA SER A 267 35.48 -19.34 -23.36
C SER A 267 36.78 -19.74 -24.05
N ASP A 268 37.87 -19.89 -23.33
CA ASP A 268 39.18 -20.24 -23.88
C ASP A 268 39.47 -21.75 -23.74
N VAL A 269 39.21 -22.52 -24.76
CA VAL A 269 39.43 -24.01 -24.77
C VAL A 269 40.90 -24.31 -24.68
N PRO A 270 41.38 -25.24 -23.81
CA PRO A 270 40.60 -26.25 -23.08
C PRO A 270 40.15 -25.87 -21.65
N HIS A 271 40.27 -24.58 -21.28
CA HIS A 271 39.98 -24.11 -19.91
C HIS A 271 38.53 -24.28 -19.57
N MET A 272 38.26 -24.61 -18.31
CA MET A 272 36.92 -24.77 -17.74
C MET A 272 36.81 -23.87 -16.51
N THR A 273 35.64 -23.30 -16.31
CA THR A 273 35.41 -22.50 -15.09
C THR A 273 35.55 -23.40 -13.85
N PRO A 274 36.32 -22.99 -12.82
CA PRO A 274 36.51 -23.75 -11.58
C PRO A 274 35.16 -24.00 -10.88
N ALA A 275 34.87 -25.25 -10.51
CA ALA A 275 33.64 -25.65 -9.83
C ALA A 275 33.84 -25.88 -8.33
N LEU A 276 34.99 -26.43 -7.91
CA LEU A 276 35.27 -26.73 -6.50
C LEU A 276 36.17 -25.64 -5.86
N ASN A 277 35.59 -24.97 -4.82
CA ASN A 277 36.27 -23.95 -4.02
C ASN A 277 37.12 -22.98 -4.84
N PRO A 278 36.58 -22.29 -5.84
CA PRO A 278 37.35 -21.39 -6.69
C PRO A 278 38.03 -20.29 -5.87
N ARG A 279 39.29 -20.02 -6.16
CA ARG A 279 40.07 -18.93 -5.58
C ARG A 279 40.50 -17.96 -6.65
N LEU A 280 40.47 -16.68 -6.33
CA LEU A 280 40.92 -15.59 -7.19
C LEU A 280 42.31 -15.17 -6.80
N TYR A 281 43.19 -15.04 -7.78
CA TYR A 281 44.55 -14.52 -7.60
C TYR A 281 44.79 -13.30 -8.49
N ALA A 282 45.45 -12.31 -7.97
CA ALA A 282 46.05 -11.23 -8.74
C ALA A 282 47.52 -11.64 -9.10
N LEU A 283 47.88 -11.57 -10.38
CA LEU A 283 49.23 -11.85 -10.83
C LEU A 283 50.02 -10.52 -10.93
N ARG A 284 50.88 -10.27 -9.95
CA ARG A 284 51.53 -8.97 -9.79
C ARG A 284 52.77 -8.79 -10.65
N LEU A 285 53.41 -9.88 -11.04
CA LEU A 285 54.59 -9.90 -11.90
C LEU A 285 54.19 -10.16 -13.34
N ARG A 286 54.64 -9.30 -14.25
CA ARG A 286 54.63 -9.52 -15.69
C ARG A 286 56.05 -9.50 -16.19
N ALA A 287 56.51 -10.58 -16.74
CA ALA A 287 57.85 -10.78 -17.35
C ALA A 287 57.71 -11.33 -18.76
N SER A 288 58.81 -11.53 -19.41
CA SER A 288 58.92 -12.22 -20.70
C SER A 288 59.92 -13.36 -20.62
N LEU A 289 59.95 -14.23 -21.61
CA LEU A 289 60.94 -15.27 -21.73
C LEU A 289 62.28 -14.65 -22.09
N PHE A 290 63.39 -15.20 -21.54
CA PHE A 290 64.73 -14.74 -21.89
C PHE A 290 65.00 -14.91 -23.37
N GLY A 291 65.41 -13.86 -24.05
CA GLY A 291 65.68 -13.86 -25.50
C GLY A 291 64.51 -13.40 -26.33
N HIS A 292 63.31 -13.06 -25.71
CA HIS A 292 62.18 -12.52 -26.46
C HIS A 292 62.54 -11.30 -27.30
N ASN A 293 63.46 -10.47 -26.78
CA ASN A 293 63.93 -9.25 -27.43
C ASN A 293 65.29 -9.41 -28.10
N ALA A 294 65.77 -10.64 -28.26
CA ALA A 294 67.04 -10.92 -28.99
C ALA A 294 66.99 -10.35 -30.40
N LEU A 295 68.09 -9.70 -30.81
CA LEU A 295 68.23 -9.14 -32.12
C LEU A 295 68.05 -10.21 -33.19
N ASN A 296 67.18 -9.94 -34.17
CA ASN A 296 66.99 -10.93 -35.23
C ASN A 296 68.30 -11.28 -35.93
N PRO A 297 68.64 -12.57 -36.09
CA PRO A 297 69.92 -13.01 -36.62
C PRO A 297 70.27 -12.41 -38.00
N LYS A 298 69.25 -12.02 -38.78
CA LYS A 298 69.45 -11.35 -40.08
C LYS A 298 70.13 -9.98 -39.95
N LEU A 299 70.05 -9.35 -38.80
CA LEU A 299 70.63 -8.05 -38.50
C LEU A 299 72.04 -8.15 -37.87
N LEU A 300 72.47 -9.34 -37.48
CA LEU A 300 73.80 -9.58 -36.93
C LEU A 300 74.83 -9.52 -38.04
N HIS A 301 76.10 -9.02 -37.69
CA HIS A 301 77.22 -9.06 -38.56
C HIS A 301 77.53 -10.50 -38.88
N ALA A 302 77.95 -10.81 -40.12
CA ALA A 302 78.23 -12.17 -40.61
C ALA A 302 79.19 -12.96 -39.64
N ALA A 303 80.25 -12.37 -39.22
CA ALA A 303 81.23 -13.02 -38.31
C ALA A 303 80.66 -13.33 -36.94
N THR A 304 79.67 -12.53 -36.45
CA THR A 304 78.98 -12.83 -35.15
C THR A 304 77.94 -13.93 -35.37
N ARG A 305 77.33 -13.99 -36.50
CA ARG A 305 76.32 -15.02 -36.87
C ARG A 305 76.98 -16.40 -37.03
N GLU A 306 78.22 -16.45 -37.54
CA GLU A 306 78.93 -17.67 -37.64
C GLU A 306 79.18 -18.39 -36.29
N LEU A 307 79.24 -17.61 -35.17
CA LEU A 307 79.43 -18.17 -33.82
C LEU A 307 78.12 -18.89 -33.33
N PHE A 308 77.04 -18.66 -33.96
CA PHE A 308 75.68 -19.15 -33.51
C PHE A 308 74.93 -19.94 -34.61
N LEU A 309 75.68 -20.53 -35.60
CA LEU A 309 75.00 -21.23 -36.72
C LEU A 309 74.09 -22.34 -36.31
N ASN A 310 74.39 -23.03 -35.19
CA ASN A 310 73.54 -24.12 -34.71
C ASN A 310 72.31 -23.63 -33.93
N ASP A 311 72.25 -22.33 -33.55
CA ASP A 311 71.19 -21.73 -32.78
C ASP A 311 70.23 -20.90 -33.65
N ILE A 312 70.45 -20.86 -34.97
CA ILE A 312 69.67 -20.05 -35.94
C ILE A 312 68.97 -20.96 -36.94
N GLU A 313 67.68 -20.73 -37.17
CA GLU A 313 66.95 -21.44 -38.23
C GLU A 313 67.44 -21.09 -39.65
N GLY A 314 67.35 -22.06 -40.56
CA GLY A 314 67.65 -21.88 -41.96
C GLY A 314 69.12 -22.22 -42.38
N THR A 315 69.60 -21.50 -43.37
CA THR A 315 70.99 -21.75 -43.88
C THR A 315 71.85 -20.48 -43.70
N PRO A 316 73.15 -20.55 -43.71
CA PRO A 316 74.06 -19.38 -43.59
C PRO A 316 73.77 -18.26 -44.58
N GLY A 317 73.25 -18.59 -45.74
CA GLY A 317 72.88 -17.61 -46.79
C GLY A 317 71.46 -17.07 -46.70
N ALA A 318 70.59 -17.75 -45.95
CA ALA A 318 69.21 -17.37 -45.71
C ALA A 318 68.78 -17.66 -44.24
N PRO A 319 69.34 -16.92 -43.28
CA PRO A 319 69.03 -17.15 -41.85
C PRO A 319 67.60 -16.85 -41.49
N GLY A 320 67.01 -17.72 -40.73
CA GLY A 320 65.72 -17.50 -40.06
C GLY A 320 65.83 -16.67 -38.79
N ASP A 321 64.99 -16.98 -37.82
CA ASP A 321 65.08 -16.44 -36.45
C ASP A 321 65.93 -17.42 -35.57
N TRP A 322 66.07 -17.09 -34.31
CA TRP A 322 66.69 -17.98 -33.34
C TRP A 322 65.89 -19.27 -33.17
N ILE A 323 66.54 -20.40 -32.94
CA ILE A 323 65.92 -21.64 -32.51
C ILE A 323 65.68 -21.53 -31.05
N PHE A 324 64.45 -20.97 -30.72
CA PHE A 324 64.06 -20.82 -29.32
C PHE A 324 63.72 -22.20 -28.71
N SER A 325 64.06 -22.38 -27.44
CA SER A 325 63.72 -23.59 -26.67
C SER A 325 63.45 -23.20 -25.21
N ILE A 326 62.57 -23.95 -24.61
CA ILE A 326 62.36 -23.96 -23.16
C ILE A 326 62.90 -25.28 -22.67
N ASP A 327 63.88 -25.21 -21.77
CA ASP A 327 64.55 -26.39 -21.24
C ASP A 327 63.58 -27.18 -20.33
N THR A 328 63.81 -28.48 -20.23
CA THR A 328 62.96 -29.37 -19.42
C THR A 328 63.81 -30.26 -18.54
N GLN A 329 63.26 -30.74 -17.43
CA GLN A 329 63.90 -31.62 -16.48
C GLN A 329 63.01 -32.81 -16.13
N GLY A 330 63.61 -33.94 -15.98
CA GLY A 330 62.94 -35.21 -15.63
C GLY A 330 62.16 -35.83 -16.77
N ILE A 331 61.67 -37.06 -16.55
CA ILE A 331 60.76 -37.77 -17.47
C ILE A 331 59.48 -38.10 -16.71
N ASP A 332 58.35 -37.73 -17.27
CA ASP A 332 57.04 -38.11 -16.75
C ASP A 332 56.84 -39.63 -16.91
N PRO A 333 56.67 -40.36 -15.82
CA PRO A 333 56.61 -41.83 -15.88
C PRO A 333 55.34 -42.34 -16.58
N PHE A 334 54.36 -41.56 -16.77
CA PHE A 334 53.08 -41.95 -17.40
C PHE A 334 53.04 -41.63 -18.87
N THR A 335 53.69 -40.55 -19.29
CA THR A 335 53.67 -40.11 -20.69
C THR A 335 54.95 -40.35 -21.44
N GLY A 336 56.05 -40.62 -20.70
CA GLY A 336 57.39 -40.72 -21.26
C GLY A 336 57.97 -39.41 -21.78
N GLY A 337 57.24 -38.29 -21.63
CA GLY A 337 57.67 -36.96 -22.04
C GLY A 337 58.36 -36.20 -20.91
N PRO A 338 58.65 -34.87 -21.13
CA PRO A 338 59.29 -34.07 -20.10
C PRO A 338 58.40 -33.93 -18.85
N ALA A 339 58.97 -34.05 -17.65
CA ALA A 339 58.23 -33.95 -16.40
C ALA A 339 57.96 -32.47 -15.99
N GLN A 340 58.99 -31.65 -16.07
CA GLN A 340 59.00 -30.28 -15.57
C GLN A 340 59.63 -29.32 -16.58
N ALA A 341 59.26 -28.04 -16.59
CA ALA A 341 59.86 -27.02 -17.43
C ALA A 341 60.83 -26.12 -16.60
N LEU A 342 61.94 -25.76 -17.26
CA LEU A 342 62.90 -24.79 -16.78
C LEU A 342 62.73 -23.50 -17.56
N ILE A 343 61.99 -22.53 -17.00
CA ILE A 343 61.63 -21.28 -17.65
C ILE A 343 62.60 -20.19 -17.20
N GLU A 344 63.35 -19.60 -18.13
CA GLU A 344 64.22 -18.45 -17.86
C GLU A 344 63.49 -17.14 -18.19
N LEU A 345 63.40 -16.24 -17.19
CA LEU A 345 62.80 -14.93 -17.34
C LEU A 345 63.80 -13.92 -17.92
N ASP A 346 63.28 -12.85 -18.50
CA ASP A 346 64.03 -11.78 -19.16
C ASP A 346 65.02 -11.03 -18.27
N ALA A 347 64.78 -10.99 -16.97
CA ALA A 347 65.61 -10.33 -15.97
C ALA A 347 65.61 -11.09 -14.62
N VAL A 348 66.31 -10.54 -13.62
CA VAL A 348 66.22 -10.98 -12.24
C VAL A 348 64.93 -10.41 -11.66
N HIS A 349 64.03 -11.28 -11.25
CA HIS A 349 62.74 -10.96 -10.64
C HIS A 349 62.69 -11.49 -9.19
N PRO A 350 63.12 -10.71 -8.19
CA PRO A 350 63.20 -11.19 -6.81
C PRO A 350 61.84 -11.50 -6.15
N THR A 351 60.79 -11.09 -6.78
CA THR A 351 59.38 -11.33 -6.29
C THR A 351 58.81 -12.66 -6.80
N ALA A 352 59.50 -13.34 -7.75
CA ALA A 352 59.12 -14.70 -8.12
C ALA A 352 59.46 -15.64 -6.94
N ALA A 353 58.49 -16.40 -6.46
CA ALA A 353 58.64 -17.26 -5.29
C ALA A 353 58.09 -18.66 -5.56
N GLU A 354 58.62 -19.64 -4.81
CA GLU A 354 58.11 -21.03 -4.84
C GLU A 354 56.63 -21.10 -4.42
N HIS A 355 55.91 -22.04 -4.96
CA HIS A 355 54.47 -22.27 -4.77
C HIS A 355 53.55 -21.17 -5.30
N ASN A 356 54.07 -20.17 -6.03
CA ASN A 356 53.26 -19.25 -6.78
C ASN A 356 52.77 -19.85 -8.10
N TRP A 357 51.62 -19.38 -8.55
CA TRP A 357 51.14 -19.67 -9.87
C TRP A 357 51.97 -18.93 -10.93
N LEU A 358 52.20 -19.58 -12.04
CA LEU A 358 52.84 -19.03 -13.22
C LEU A 358 51.99 -19.31 -14.46
N VAL A 359 51.62 -18.26 -15.17
CA VAL A 359 50.87 -18.37 -16.44
C VAL A 359 51.77 -17.98 -17.59
N LEU A 360 51.98 -18.88 -18.53
CA LEU A 360 52.49 -18.52 -19.85
C LEU A 360 51.28 -18.10 -20.73
N SER A 361 51.39 -16.93 -21.32
CA SER A 361 50.31 -16.37 -22.15
C SER A 361 50.87 -15.91 -23.49
N ARG A 362 50.35 -16.45 -24.58
CA ARG A 362 50.54 -15.97 -25.95
C ARG A 362 49.19 -15.55 -26.53
N PRO A 363 49.15 -14.87 -27.69
CA PRO A 363 47.87 -14.62 -28.33
C PRO A 363 47.04 -15.89 -28.48
N GLU A 364 45.77 -15.84 -27.98
CA GLU A 364 44.76 -16.92 -28.06
C GLU A 364 45.06 -18.23 -27.30
N TYR A 365 46.16 -18.29 -26.52
CA TYR A 365 46.46 -19.51 -25.72
C TYR A 365 47.20 -19.17 -24.44
N GLN A 366 46.81 -19.78 -23.34
CA GLN A 366 47.42 -19.69 -22.03
C GLN A 366 47.62 -21.09 -21.44
N GLU A 367 48.60 -21.22 -20.52
CA GLU A 367 48.86 -22.44 -19.77
C GLU A 367 49.30 -22.11 -18.34
N LEU A 368 48.84 -22.89 -17.39
CA LEU A 368 49.02 -22.67 -15.96
C LEU A 368 49.98 -23.67 -15.36
N TYR A 369 51.00 -23.17 -14.66
CA TYR A 369 51.97 -23.93 -13.92
C TYR A 369 52.08 -23.46 -12.46
N VAL A 370 52.68 -24.31 -11.61
CA VAL A 370 53.10 -23.94 -10.26
C VAL A 370 54.65 -23.87 -10.24
N ILE A 371 55.18 -22.87 -9.60
CA ILE A 371 56.64 -22.74 -9.40
C ILE A 371 57.06 -23.66 -8.27
N GLU A 372 57.85 -24.68 -8.60
CA GLU A 372 58.45 -25.61 -7.62
C GLU A 372 59.75 -25.07 -7.02
N GLN A 373 60.57 -24.41 -7.86
CA GLN A 373 61.86 -23.87 -7.43
C GLN A 373 62.19 -22.59 -8.19
N VAL A 374 62.83 -21.66 -7.50
CA VAL A 374 63.35 -20.42 -8.07
C VAL A 374 64.84 -20.34 -7.88
N THR A 375 65.58 -20.08 -8.95
CA THR A 375 67.08 -19.95 -8.95
C THR A 375 67.52 -18.74 -9.77
N GLU A 376 68.57 -18.06 -9.32
CA GLU A 376 69.24 -17.06 -10.14
C GLU A 376 70.35 -17.75 -10.96
N VAL A 377 70.33 -17.55 -12.25
CA VAL A 377 71.32 -18.15 -13.17
C VAL A 377 71.94 -17.07 -14.07
N ALA A 378 73.23 -17.33 -14.47
CA ALA A 378 73.81 -16.58 -15.55
C ALA A 378 73.66 -17.41 -16.82
N SER A 379 72.96 -16.92 -17.81
CA SER A 379 72.81 -17.61 -19.09
C SER A 379 73.34 -16.73 -20.22
N SER A 380 73.91 -17.42 -21.22
CA SER A 380 74.39 -16.80 -22.44
C SER A 380 73.78 -17.56 -23.61
N ARG A 381 72.75 -17.04 -24.22
CA ARG A 381 71.95 -17.58 -25.41
C ARG A 381 71.55 -16.43 -26.26
N TYR A 382 71.27 -16.69 -27.54
CA TYR A 382 70.66 -15.71 -28.50
C TYR A 382 71.48 -14.44 -28.64
N ALA A 383 72.81 -14.57 -28.59
CA ALA A 383 73.76 -13.45 -28.56
C ALA A 383 73.55 -12.43 -27.43
N MET A 384 72.90 -12.87 -26.33
CA MET A 384 72.61 -12.11 -25.11
C MET A 384 73.21 -12.82 -23.92
N SER A 385 73.73 -12.08 -22.93
CA SER A 385 74.20 -12.63 -21.66
C SER A 385 73.79 -11.78 -20.49
N GLY A 386 73.45 -12.42 -19.37
CA GLY A 386 73.10 -11.72 -18.16
C GLY A 386 72.64 -12.63 -17.05
N LYS A 387 72.48 -12.06 -15.84
CA LYS A 387 71.76 -12.73 -14.74
C LYS A 387 70.27 -12.63 -14.90
N ARG A 388 69.49 -13.68 -14.53
CA ARG A 388 68.10 -13.77 -14.67
C ARG A 388 67.49 -14.73 -13.64
N THR A 389 66.18 -14.68 -13.46
CA THR A 389 65.46 -15.69 -12.68
C THR A 389 65.12 -16.88 -13.56
N ARG A 390 65.40 -18.07 -13.08
CA ARG A 390 65.00 -19.36 -13.66
C ARG A 390 63.99 -20.01 -12.70
N VAL A 391 62.87 -20.42 -13.20
CA VAL A 391 61.81 -21.11 -12.43
C VAL A 391 61.68 -22.55 -12.93
N LEU A 392 61.57 -23.51 -12.02
CA LEU A 392 61.19 -24.89 -12.28
C LEU A 392 59.72 -25.04 -12.02
N THR A 393 58.97 -25.61 -12.95
CA THR A 393 57.51 -25.79 -12.85
C THR A 393 57.12 -27.21 -12.42
N ASP A 394 55.85 -27.35 -11.92
CA ASP A 394 55.23 -28.62 -11.52
C ASP A 394 55.04 -29.58 -12.71
N THR A 395 54.88 -29.06 -13.91
CA THR A 395 54.69 -29.86 -15.12
C THR A 395 55.27 -29.17 -16.37
N ALA A 396 55.50 -29.92 -17.45
CA ALA A 396 55.91 -29.42 -18.77
C ALA A 396 54.80 -29.60 -19.82
N VAL A 397 53.57 -29.77 -19.37
CA VAL A 397 52.40 -29.95 -20.27
C VAL A 397 52.24 -28.77 -21.21
N ASN A 398 51.96 -29.03 -22.49
CA ASN A 398 51.68 -28.03 -23.53
C ASN A 398 52.78 -26.98 -23.79
N LEU A 399 53.99 -27.20 -23.27
CA LEU A 399 55.08 -26.25 -23.36
C LEU A 399 55.52 -25.93 -24.80
N SER A 400 55.42 -26.92 -25.69
CA SER A 400 55.75 -26.76 -27.12
C SER A 400 54.97 -25.66 -27.82
N GLY A 401 53.74 -25.40 -27.37
CA GLY A 401 52.89 -24.34 -27.93
C GLY A 401 53.47 -22.94 -27.76
N PHE A 402 54.37 -22.71 -26.79
CA PHE A 402 54.99 -21.41 -26.54
C PHE A 402 56.30 -21.21 -27.28
N VAL A 403 56.95 -22.28 -27.71
CA VAL A 403 58.21 -22.21 -28.46
C VAL A 403 57.98 -21.55 -29.82
N SER A 404 56.91 -21.85 -30.54
CA SER A 404 56.61 -21.25 -31.83
C SER A 404 56.32 -19.75 -31.79
N GLU A 405 55.79 -19.27 -30.63
CA GLU A 405 55.40 -17.86 -30.42
C GLU A 405 56.28 -17.25 -29.27
N TYR A 406 57.51 -17.69 -29.15
CA TYR A 406 58.40 -17.38 -28.06
C TYR A 406 58.54 -15.89 -27.74
N ARG A 407 58.66 -15.08 -28.79
CA ARG A 407 58.81 -13.62 -28.67
C ARG A 407 57.54 -12.92 -28.17
N HIS A 408 56.37 -13.51 -28.41
CA HIS A 408 55.06 -12.97 -28.00
C HIS A 408 54.57 -13.60 -26.72
N THR A 409 55.31 -14.52 -26.11
CA THR A 409 54.92 -15.16 -24.88
C THR A 409 55.27 -14.26 -23.66
N ALA A 410 54.21 -13.87 -22.95
CA ALA A 410 54.33 -13.17 -21.67
C ALA A 410 54.24 -14.19 -20.52
N VAL A 411 54.92 -13.87 -19.42
CA VAL A 411 54.94 -14.65 -18.18
C VAL A 411 54.27 -13.83 -17.10
N PHE A 412 53.26 -14.41 -16.45
CA PHE A 412 52.57 -13.80 -15.31
C PHE A 412 52.82 -14.66 -14.08
N SER A 413 53.18 -14.05 -12.97
CA SER A 413 53.42 -14.76 -11.70
C SER A 413 53.27 -13.81 -10.51
N GLN A 414 53.81 -14.17 -9.35
CA GLN A 414 53.65 -13.45 -8.08
C GLN A 414 52.15 -13.42 -7.74
N SER A 415 51.55 -14.59 -7.57
CA SER A 415 50.12 -14.75 -7.29
C SER A 415 49.77 -14.33 -5.88
N GLU A 416 48.98 -13.32 -5.73
CA GLU A 416 48.40 -12.85 -4.46
C GLU A 416 46.90 -13.25 -4.43
N GLU A 417 46.55 -14.06 -3.42
CA GLU A 417 45.15 -14.48 -3.26
C GLU A 417 44.25 -13.29 -2.83
N LEU A 418 43.17 -13.11 -3.54
CA LEU A 418 42.10 -12.15 -3.23
C LEU A 418 40.87 -12.92 -2.82
N ALA A 419 40.31 -12.63 -1.66
CA ALA A 419 39.05 -13.25 -1.24
C ALA A 419 37.93 -12.87 -2.17
N LEU A 420 37.08 -13.84 -2.54
CA LEU A 420 35.88 -13.60 -3.34
C LEU A 420 34.77 -12.98 -2.48
N ALA A 421 34.22 -11.86 -2.89
CA ALA A 421 33.10 -11.22 -2.24
C ALA A 421 31.75 -11.69 -2.82
N SER A 422 30.72 -11.58 -2.01
CA SER A 422 29.36 -11.85 -2.46
C SER A 422 28.91 -10.84 -3.52
N THR A 423 28.23 -11.33 -4.56
CA THR A 423 27.67 -10.51 -5.63
C THR A 423 26.50 -9.69 -5.10
N PRO A 424 26.40 -8.37 -5.35
CA PRO A 424 25.26 -7.58 -4.96
C PRO A 424 24.00 -7.95 -5.75
N VAL A 425 22.87 -8.08 -5.05
CA VAL A 425 21.55 -8.22 -5.68
C VAL A 425 20.99 -6.82 -5.88
N THR A 426 21.00 -6.33 -7.11
CA THR A 426 20.61 -4.95 -7.44
C THR A 426 19.14 -4.81 -7.85
N GLY A 427 18.45 -5.92 -8.12
CA GLY A 427 17.04 -5.91 -8.49
C GLY A 427 16.13 -5.43 -7.37
N PRO A 428 15.01 -4.78 -7.68
CA PRO A 428 14.00 -4.39 -6.71
C PRO A 428 13.34 -5.63 -6.08
N VAL A 429 12.69 -5.43 -4.94
CA VAL A 429 11.87 -6.47 -4.29
C VAL A 429 10.42 -6.32 -4.76
N TYR A 430 9.86 -7.37 -5.33
CA TYR A 430 8.49 -7.51 -5.80
C TYR A 430 8.08 -8.98 -5.87
N GLY A 431 6.80 -9.26 -6.11
CA GLY A 431 6.29 -10.61 -6.23
C GLY A 431 5.98 -11.27 -4.88
N ALA A 432 5.75 -12.57 -4.89
CA ALA A 432 5.32 -13.31 -3.70
C ALA A 432 6.47 -13.96 -2.93
N THR A 433 7.67 -14.08 -3.50
CA THR A 433 8.81 -14.77 -2.87
C THR A 433 9.91 -13.77 -2.52
N VAL A 434 10.27 -13.70 -1.25
CA VAL A 434 11.27 -12.75 -0.74
C VAL A 434 12.34 -13.50 0.06
N PRO A 435 13.54 -13.68 -0.51
CA PRO A 435 14.69 -14.18 0.24
C PRO A 435 15.22 -13.10 1.19
N LEU A 436 15.55 -13.50 2.42
CA LEU A 436 16.06 -12.63 3.47
C LEU A 436 17.60 -12.62 3.50
N GLU A 437 18.16 -11.57 4.06
CA GLU A 437 19.63 -11.42 4.21
C GLU A 437 20.23 -12.45 5.18
N THR A 438 19.49 -12.77 6.24
CA THR A 438 19.92 -13.65 7.31
C THR A 438 18.92 -14.75 7.56
N ARG A 439 19.37 -15.81 8.23
CA ARG A 439 18.47 -16.81 8.77
C ARG A 439 17.76 -16.23 10.00
N VAL A 440 16.44 -16.14 9.93
CA VAL A 440 15.58 -15.67 11.03
C VAL A 440 14.73 -16.83 11.54
N GLU A 441 14.19 -16.69 12.75
CA GLU A 441 13.22 -17.65 13.28
C GLU A 441 11.99 -17.70 12.38
N THR A 442 11.45 -18.92 12.16
CA THR A 442 10.34 -19.13 11.22
C THR A 442 9.10 -18.36 11.61
N PHE A 443 8.47 -17.76 10.63
CA PHE A 443 7.18 -17.10 10.79
C PHE A 443 6.04 -18.11 10.71
N ASP A 444 5.04 -17.94 11.57
CA ASP A 444 3.79 -18.69 11.46
C ASP A 444 3.05 -18.33 10.18
N ARG A 445 2.28 -19.26 9.66
CA ARG A 445 1.36 -19.02 8.56
C ARG A 445 0.35 -17.93 8.95
N ASP A 446 -0.06 -17.12 8.00
CA ASP A 446 -0.99 -15.98 8.15
C ASP A 446 -0.46 -14.82 9.01
N ARG A 447 0.80 -14.91 9.47
CA ARG A 447 1.40 -13.82 10.23
C ARG A 447 1.44 -12.53 9.42
N PRO A 448 0.98 -11.40 9.97
CA PRO A 448 1.06 -10.11 9.31
C PRO A 448 2.50 -9.60 9.34
N LEU A 449 2.97 -9.13 8.19
CA LEU A 449 4.25 -8.43 8.02
C LEU A 449 3.97 -7.06 7.38
N ILE A 450 4.76 -6.06 7.76
CA ILE A 450 4.73 -4.76 7.09
C ILE A 450 6.03 -4.55 6.35
N PHE A 451 5.94 -4.44 5.04
CA PHE A 451 7.02 -4.04 4.15
C PHE A 451 7.04 -2.51 4.09
N ARG A 452 8.16 -1.90 4.47
CA ARG A 452 8.32 -0.45 4.51
C ARG A 452 9.63 -0.08 3.82
N GLY A 453 9.54 0.74 2.78
CA GLY A 453 10.72 1.11 2.00
C GLY A 453 10.40 2.20 1.00
N ARG A 454 11.34 2.49 0.10
CA ARG A 454 11.17 3.47 -0.98
C ARG A 454 10.93 2.76 -2.30
N ARG A 455 10.34 3.47 -3.26
CA ARG A 455 10.19 2.98 -4.62
C ARG A 455 11.54 2.98 -5.34
N PRO A 456 11.91 1.90 -6.05
CA PRO A 456 13.09 1.90 -6.90
C PRO A 456 12.88 2.83 -8.10
N ARG A 457 13.96 3.25 -8.72
CA ARG A 457 13.93 4.09 -9.91
C ARG A 457 14.41 3.32 -11.13
N LEU A 458 13.74 3.54 -12.26
CA LEU A 458 14.17 3.08 -13.58
C LEU A 458 14.86 4.24 -14.30
N ARG A 459 16.17 4.13 -14.57
CA ARG A 459 16.95 5.13 -15.30
C ARG A 459 17.09 4.72 -16.75
N VAL A 460 16.66 5.60 -17.64
CA VAL A 460 16.74 5.42 -19.10
C VAL A 460 18.19 5.55 -19.56
N GLN A 461 18.71 4.53 -20.27
CA GLN A 461 20.05 4.52 -20.84
C GLN A 461 20.05 4.91 -22.32
N LYS A 462 18.96 4.63 -23.02
CA LYS A 462 18.82 4.88 -24.47
C LYS A 462 17.88 6.05 -24.74
N HIS A 463 18.30 6.98 -25.59
CA HIS A 463 17.45 8.10 -26.02
C HIS A 463 16.25 7.62 -26.84
N GLY A 464 15.08 8.21 -26.60
CA GLY A 464 13.88 7.94 -27.37
C GLY A 464 13.07 6.72 -26.93
N LEU A 465 13.36 6.16 -25.75
CA LEU A 465 12.50 5.16 -25.11
C LEU A 465 11.10 5.75 -24.90
N GLU A 466 10.06 4.98 -25.17
CA GLU A 466 8.68 5.46 -25.12
C GLU A 466 8.05 5.19 -23.76
N PHE A 467 7.54 6.25 -23.14
CA PHE A 467 6.67 6.18 -21.98
C PHE A 467 5.22 6.29 -22.45
N ALA A 468 4.46 5.23 -22.26
CA ALA A 468 3.03 5.17 -22.56
C ALA A 468 2.24 5.48 -21.30
N PRO A 469 1.73 6.70 -21.10
CA PRO A 469 0.91 7.01 -19.93
C PRO A 469 -0.42 6.27 -20.02
N ALA A 470 -1.02 5.97 -18.87
CA ALA A 470 -2.34 5.33 -18.80
C ALA A 470 -3.41 6.21 -19.47
N ILE A 471 -3.22 7.53 -19.45
CA ILE A 471 -4.10 8.51 -20.09
C ILE A 471 -3.23 9.57 -20.78
N GLY A 472 -3.45 9.78 -22.08
CA GLY A 472 -2.77 10.80 -22.87
C GLY A 472 -1.85 10.24 -23.95
N ALA A 473 -1.10 11.12 -24.61
CA ALA A 473 -0.20 10.73 -25.68
C ALA A 473 1.12 10.17 -25.16
N THR A 474 1.66 9.19 -25.87
CA THR A 474 2.99 8.61 -25.61
C THR A 474 4.08 9.69 -25.68
N GLN A 475 5.01 9.65 -24.73
CA GLN A 475 6.12 10.58 -24.63
C GLN A 475 7.45 9.88 -24.89
N ARG A 476 8.36 10.52 -25.60
CA ARG A 476 9.72 10.04 -25.77
C ARG A 476 10.63 10.56 -24.67
N LEU A 477 11.26 9.64 -23.97
CA LEU A 477 12.13 9.92 -22.84
C LEU A 477 13.55 10.28 -23.31
N ALA A 478 14.16 11.24 -22.62
CA ALA A 478 15.57 11.54 -22.80
C ALA A 478 16.45 10.51 -22.07
N LYS A 479 17.70 10.37 -22.49
CA LYS A 479 18.70 9.59 -21.77
C LYS A 479 18.87 10.17 -20.35
N LEU A 480 19.08 9.32 -19.36
CA LEU A 480 19.19 9.64 -17.92
C LEU A 480 17.88 10.09 -17.24
N THR A 481 16.74 10.08 -17.95
CA THR A 481 15.45 10.26 -17.28
C THR A 481 15.25 9.15 -16.23
N GLU A 482 14.80 9.52 -15.04
CA GLU A 482 14.48 8.60 -13.97
C GLU A 482 12.96 8.56 -13.74
N LEU A 483 12.43 7.35 -13.58
CA LEU A 483 11.02 7.06 -13.36
C LEU A 483 10.89 6.22 -12.09
N TYR A 484 9.83 6.41 -11.31
CA TYR A 484 9.54 5.56 -10.15
C TYR A 484 8.90 4.26 -10.60
N VAL A 485 9.45 3.12 -10.21
CA VAL A 485 8.85 1.81 -10.47
C VAL A 485 7.71 1.57 -9.47
N LEU A 486 6.53 1.28 -9.99
CA LEU A 486 5.32 1.14 -9.16
C LEU A 486 5.11 -0.29 -8.68
N ALA A 487 5.26 -1.27 -9.56
CA ALA A 487 4.96 -2.67 -9.31
C ALA A 487 5.92 -3.58 -10.08
N ALA A 488 5.74 -4.89 -9.94
CA ALA A 488 6.48 -5.90 -10.70
C ALA A 488 6.41 -5.67 -12.22
N PRO A 489 7.50 -5.86 -12.95
CA PRO A 489 7.48 -5.80 -14.40
C PRO A 489 6.84 -7.06 -15.00
N GLU A 490 6.26 -6.93 -16.17
CA GLU A 490 5.68 -8.02 -16.95
C GLU A 490 6.55 -8.37 -18.16
N ALA A 491 6.68 -9.65 -18.47
CA ALA A 491 7.35 -10.09 -19.67
C ALA A 491 6.54 -9.68 -20.93
N VAL A 492 7.20 -9.18 -21.95
CA VAL A 492 6.54 -8.77 -23.19
C VAL A 492 6.41 -9.96 -24.13
N ALA A 493 5.18 -10.34 -24.47
CA ALA A 493 4.93 -11.45 -25.39
C ALA A 493 5.63 -11.23 -26.74
N GLY A 494 6.35 -12.24 -27.21
CA GLY A 494 7.08 -12.21 -28.49
C GLY A 494 8.35 -11.35 -28.50
N ARG A 495 8.79 -10.82 -27.36
CA ARG A 495 10.05 -10.07 -27.22
C ARG A 495 10.86 -10.55 -26.01
N PRO A 496 11.57 -11.68 -26.11
CA PRO A 496 12.40 -12.17 -25.02
C PRO A 496 13.45 -11.12 -24.60
N GLY A 497 13.64 -10.96 -23.29
CA GLY A 497 14.55 -9.96 -22.72
C GLY A 497 13.98 -8.55 -22.59
N PHE A 498 12.74 -8.29 -23.05
CA PHE A 498 12.05 -7.03 -22.82
C PHE A 498 11.01 -7.19 -21.71
N LEU A 499 11.02 -6.21 -20.79
CA LEU A 499 10.07 -6.11 -19.67
C LEU A 499 9.23 -4.85 -19.84
N ARG A 500 7.96 -4.96 -19.52
CA ARG A 500 7.03 -3.84 -19.39
C ARG A 500 7.02 -3.39 -17.94
N TRP A 501 7.60 -2.24 -17.67
CA TRP A 501 7.72 -1.66 -16.35
C TRP A 501 6.56 -0.69 -16.08
N PRO A 502 5.71 -0.95 -15.07
CA PRO A 502 4.76 0.05 -14.56
C PRO A 502 5.55 1.16 -13.85
N VAL A 503 5.42 2.40 -14.30
CA VAL A 503 6.24 3.50 -13.80
C VAL A 503 5.43 4.79 -13.64
N ARG A 504 5.92 5.69 -12.79
CA ARG A 504 5.43 7.06 -12.59
C ARG A 504 6.55 8.04 -12.91
N ASN A 505 6.27 9.04 -13.73
CA ASN A 505 7.23 10.10 -14.06
C ASN A 505 7.29 11.18 -12.94
N ALA A 506 8.20 12.14 -13.08
CA ALA A 506 8.36 13.24 -12.13
C ALA A 506 7.11 14.14 -12.00
N ASP A 507 6.29 14.21 -13.06
CA ASP A 507 5.05 14.99 -13.08
C ASP A 507 3.87 14.25 -12.42
N GLY A 508 4.12 13.07 -11.84
CA GLY A 508 3.09 12.25 -11.20
C GLY A 508 2.24 11.40 -12.16
N ARG A 509 2.54 11.40 -13.49
CA ARG A 509 1.79 10.58 -14.46
C ARG A 509 2.24 9.14 -14.38
N GLU A 510 1.28 8.24 -14.26
CA GLU A 510 1.51 6.80 -14.30
C GLU A 510 1.37 6.26 -15.72
N GLY A 511 2.17 5.27 -16.03
CA GLY A 511 2.22 4.66 -17.36
C GLY A 511 3.13 3.45 -17.37
N ALA A 512 3.53 3.03 -18.55
CA ALA A 512 4.45 1.92 -18.74
C ALA A 512 5.60 2.26 -19.69
N VAL A 513 6.74 1.64 -19.43
CA VAL A 513 7.92 1.65 -20.34
C VAL A 513 8.29 0.22 -20.65
N ILE A 514 8.46 -0.09 -21.93
CA ILE A 514 8.99 -1.37 -22.40
C ILE A 514 10.48 -1.19 -22.64
N ALA A 515 11.30 -1.91 -21.90
CA ALA A 515 12.75 -1.79 -21.94
C ALA A 515 13.43 -3.15 -21.74
N SER A 516 14.59 -3.30 -22.41
CA SER A 516 15.55 -4.35 -22.10
C SER A 516 16.54 -3.86 -21.02
N ALA A 517 17.37 -4.75 -20.50
CA ALA A 517 18.42 -4.40 -19.54
C ALA A 517 19.44 -3.39 -20.10
N SER A 518 19.63 -3.32 -21.41
CA SER A 518 20.49 -2.33 -22.07
C SER A 518 19.79 -0.98 -22.30
N ASP A 519 18.46 -0.94 -22.35
CA ASP A 519 17.69 0.27 -22.60
C ASP A 519 17.43 1.09 -21.34
N ALA A 520 17.25 0.40 -20.19
CA ALA A 520 17.04 1.03 -18.89
C ALA A 520 17.56 0.12 -17.77
N ILE A 521 18.04 0.74 -16.69
CA ILE A 521 18.56 0.05 -15.50
C ILE A 521 17.82 0.48 -14.25
N ILE A 522 17.71 -0.43 -13.30
CA ILE A 522 17.24 -0.10 -11.96
C ILE A 522 18.36 0.63 -11.21
N VAL A 523 18.00 1.71 -10.56
CA VAL A 523 18.89 2.46 -9.65
C VAL A 523 18.21 2.62 -8.30
N ALA A 524 19.03 2.68 -7.26
CA ALA A 524 18.57 2.81 -5.89
C ALA A 524 17.74 4.09 -5.68
N ALA A 525 16.81 4.02 -4.75
CA ALA A 525 16.02 5.17 -4.30
C ALA A 525 16.92 6.22 -3.62
N ARG A 526 16.51 7.48 -3.66
CA ARG A 526 17.17 8.57 -2.95
C ARG A 526 16.61 8.72 -1.54
N ALA A 527 17.38 9.27 -0.64
CA ALA A 527 16.94 9.52 0.74
C ALA A 527 15.70 10.44 0.85
N THR A 528 15.47 11.27 -0.16
CA THR A 528 14.31 12.19 -0.26
C THR A 528 13.07 11.56 -0.86
N ASP A 529 13.15 10.33 -1.40
CA ASP A 529 12.00 9.68 -2.02
C ASP A 529 10.98 9.25 -0.97
N GLU A 530 9.71 9.23 -1.38
CA GLU A 530 8.59 8.84 -0.54
C GLU A 530 8.78 7.43 0.02
N ILE A 531 8.49 7.28 1.31
CA ILE A 531 8.44 5.97 1.98
C ILE A 531 7.03 5.42 1.81
N ILE A 532 6.94 4.24 1.27
CA ILE A 532 5.70 3.47 1.15
C ILE A 532 5.71 2.31 2.13
N ALA A 533 4.52 1.87 2.52
CA ALA A 533 4.35 0.70 3.37
C ALA A 533 3.18 -0.16 2.86
N GLU A 534 3.31 -1.48 3.01
CA GLU A 534 2.34 -2.46 2.57
C GLU A 534 2.21 -3.58 3.60
N LEU A 535 0.98 -3.94 3.95
CA LEU A 535 0.67 -5.05 4.83
C LEU A 535 0.46 -6.32 4.01
N VAL A 536 1.19 -7.37 4.35
CA VAL A 536 1.10 -8.68 3.69
C VAL A 536 1.03 -9.80 4.72
N ARG A 537 0.64 -11.01 4.29
CA ARG A 537 0.59 -12.19 5.16
C ARG A 537 1.47 -13.31 4.62
N VAL A 538 2.10 -14.01 5.55
CA VAL A 538 2.99 -15.14 5.25
C VAL A 538 2.15 -16.36 4.85
N GLN A 539 2.45 -16.94 3.70
CA GLN A 539 1.92 -18.24 3.28
C GLN A 539 2.81 -19.36 3.79
N LEU A 540 4.12 -19.22 3.56
CA LEU A 540 5.14 -20.20 3.93
C LEU A 540 6.44 -19.49 4.29
N CYS A 541 7.16 -20.04 5.26
CA CYS A 541 8.51 -19.63 5.61
C CYS A 541 9.43 -20.84 5.48
N ASP A 542 10.30 -20.82 4.48
CA ASP A 542 11.24 -21.91 4.21
C ASP A 542 12.66 -21.55 4.64
N GLN A 543 13.41 -22.57 5.06
CA GLN A 543 14.81 -22.44 5.49
C GLN A 543 15.65 -23.53 4.84
N PRO A 544 16.04 -23.38 3.57
CA PRO A 544 16.84 -24.36 2.88
C PRO A 544 18.17 -24.62 3.62
N ALA A 545 18.65 -25.87 3.55
CA ALA A 545 19.92 -26.25 4.18
C ALA A 545 21.08 -25.44 3.58
N GLY A 546 21.83 -24.73 4.45
CA GLY A 546 22.92 -23.86 4.02
C GLY A 546 22.51 -22.53 3.39
N GLY A 547 21.19 -22.24 3.27
CA GLY A 547 20.63 -21.01 2.73
C GLY A 547 20.12 -20.05 3.80
N THR A 548 19.65 -18.91 3.34
CA THR A 548 18.93 -17.89 4.14
C THR A 548 17.43 -18.24 4.22
N THR A 549 16.68 -17.55 5.05
CA THR A 549 15.22 -17.71 5.12
C THR A 549 14.56 -17.13 3.87
N ILE A 550 13.60 -17.86 3.33
CA ILE A 550 12.76 -17.42 2.19
C ILE A 550 11.32 -17.30 2.68
N ILE A 551 10.72 -16.15 2.45
CA ILE A 551 9.29 -15.91 2.75
C ILE A 551 8.50 -16.03 1.46
N GLU A 552 7.43 -16.82 1.50
CA GLU A 552 6.38 -16.82 0.49
C GLU A 552 5.15 -16.12 1.06
N LEU A 553 4.58 -15.21 0.29
CA LEU A 553 3.41 -14.41 0.65
C LEU A 553 2.15 -15.03 0.03
N HIS A 554 1.00 -14.87 0.69
CA HIS A 554 -0.29 -15.29 0.12
C HIS A 554 -0.61 -14.61 -1.20
N GLU A 555 -0.31 -13.32 -1.27
CA GLU A 555 -0.48 -12.50 -2.46
C GLU A 555 0.85 -11.82 -2.81
N PRO A 556 1.16 -11.65 -4.08
CA PRO A 556 2.34 -10.92 -4.48
C PRO A 556 2.26 -9.46 -4.04
N LEU A 557 3.42 -8.87 -3.72
CA LEU A 557 3.53 -7.45 -3.39
C LEU A 557 2.91 -6.59 -4.49
N GLU A 558 2.02 -5.69 -4.11
CA GLU A 558 1.41 -4.71 -5.02
C GLU A 558 2.42 -3.64 -5.45
N ASN A 559 3.34 -3.31 -4.55
CA ASN A 559 4.37 -2.30 -4.78
C ASN A 559 5.73 -2.95 -5.03
N ALA A 560 6.55 -2.26 -5.85
CA ALA A 560 7.97 -2.56 -5.95
C ALA A 560 8.75 -1.74 -4.93
N PHE A 561 9.67 -2.39 -4.23
CA PHE A 561 10.51 -1.77 -3.20
C PHE A 561 11.98 -1.73 -3.60
N ASP A 562 12.63 -0.62 -3.33
CA ASP A 562 14.09 -0.52 -3.41
C ASP A 562 14.72 -1.42 -2.34
N ARG A 563 15.53 -2.36 -2.78
CA ARG A 563 16.09 -3.42 -1.93
C ARG A 563 16.91 -2.89 -0.75
N GLY A 564 17.68 -1.83 -1.00
CA GLY A 564 18.56 -1.25 0.00
C GLY A 564 17.83 -0.49 1.11
N SER A 565 16.64 0.04 0.82
CA SER A 565 15.82 0.81 1.76
C SER A 565 14.70 -0.01 2.41
N LEU A 566 14.46 -1.25 1.96
CA LEU A 566 13.37 -2.08 2.44
C LEU A 566 13.64 -2.63 3.84
N GLU A 567 12.70 -2.38 4.73
CA GLU A 567 12.58 -2.94 6.06
C GLU A 567 11.32 -3.78 6.15
N ILE A 568 11.43 -5.00 6.63
CA ILE A 568 10.32 -5.92 6.89
C ILE A 568 10.12 -5.98 8.39
N LEU A 569 9.01 -5.42 8.86
CA LEU A 569 8.63 -5.43 10.27
C LEU A 569 7.77 -6.65 10.52
N ALA A 570 8.15 -7.51 11.48
CA ALA A 570 7.48 -8.77 11.74
C ALA A 570 6.90 -8.91 13.16
N ASN A 571 7.28 -8.02 14.10
CA ASN A 571 6.61 -7.87 15.38
C ASN A 571 5.36 -6.99 15.24
N VAL A 572 4.40 -7.47 14.44
CA VAL A 572 3.20 -6.71 14.04
C VAL A 572 1.97 -7.35 14.67
N ALA A 573 1.08 -6.51 15.19
CA ALA A 573 -0.22 -6.91 15.68
C ALA A 573 -1.32 -5.95 15.24
N ALA A 574 -2.50 -6.49 14.92
CA ALA A 574 -3.69 -5.70 14.66
C ALA A 574 -4.12 -4.95 15.93
N ALA A 575 -4.50 -3.69 15.78
CA ALA A 575 -4.97 -2.84 16.86
C ALA A 575 -6.14 -1.97 16.39
N SER A 576 -7.05 -1.65 17.29
CA SER A 576 -8.14 -0.75 16.98
C SER A 576 -8.28 0.34 18.04
N HIS A 577 -8.85 1.46 17.60
CA HIS A 577 -9.17 2.59 18.45
C HIS A 577 -10.12 2.20 19.58
N GLY A 578 -9.87 2.67 20.77
CA GLY A 578 -10.69 2.46 21.97
C GLY A 578 -9.89 1.95 23.16
N GLU A 579 -10.45 2.15 24.34
CA GLU A 579 -9.88 1.76 25.63
C GLU A 579 -10.82 0.79 26.36
N SER A 580 -10.30 -0.34 26.83
CA SER A 580 -11.07 -1.35 27.56
C SER A 580 -11.47 -0.86 28.95
N VAL A 581 -12.75 -1.04 29.29
CA VAL A 581 -13.39 -0.67 30.55
C VAL A 581 -14.07 -1.90 31.13
N THR A 582 -13.85 -2.14 32.43
CA THR A 582 -14.60 -3.14 33.20
C THR A 582 -15.53 -2.39 34.14
N GLU A 583 -16.82 -2.73 34.08
CA GLU A 583 -17.86 -2.06 34.84
C GLU A 583 -18.83 -3.03 35.51
N ILE A 584 -19.24 -2.72 36.72
CA ILE A 584 -20.38 -3.36 37.40
C ILE A 584 -21.64 -2.59 36.98
N LEU A 585 -22.49 -3.22 36.15
CA LEU A 585 -23.74 -2.65 35.69
C LEU A 585 -24.76 -2.54 36.81
N GLY A 586 -24.86 -3.59 37.64
CA GLY A 586 -25.82 -3.59 38.73
C GLY A 586 -26.09 -4.98 39.35
N SER A 587 -27.24 -5.06 39.96
CA SER A 587 -27.72 -6.27 40.67
C SER A 587 -28.94 -6.84 39.91
N GLY A 588 -28.88 -8.11 39.58
CA GLY A 588 -30.01 -8.82 38.99
C GLY A 588 -31.12 -9.10 39.99
N ALA A 589 -32.35 -9.16 39.53
CA ALA A 589 -33.55 -9.50 40.34
C ALA A 589 -34.46 -10.44 39.56
N ALA A 590 -34.56 -11.70 39.92
CA ALA A 590 -35.29 -12.75 39.20
C ALA A 590 -36.80 -12.47 39.03
N GLN A 591 -37.37 -11.67 39.94
CA GLN A 591 -38.78 -11.26 39.89
C GLN A 591 -39.06 -10.12 38.87
N ALA A 592 -38.03 -9.35 38.53
CA ALA A 592 -38.18 -8.25 37.56
C ALA A 592 -38.00 -8.78 36.14
N SER A 593 -38.88 -8.38 35.22
CA SER A 593 -38.77 -8.67 33.81
C SER A 593 -38.15 -7.50 33.08
N ARG A 594 -37.43 -7.76 31.96
CA ARG A 594 -36.82 -6.74 31.10
C ARG A 594 -35.96 -5.74 31.85
N GLN A 595 -35.11 -6.22 32.75
CA GLN A 595 -34.17 -5.35 33.45
C GLN A 595 -33.20 -4.73 32.44
N SER A 596 -32.90 -3.45 32.62
CA SER A 596 -32.00 -2.71 31.74
C SER A 596 -30.97 -1.92 32.57
N PHE A 597 -29.77 -1.79 32.03
CA PHE A 597 -28.65 -1.08 32.66
C PHE A 597 -27.97 -0.18 31.64
N GLU A 598 -27.73 1.07 32.03
CA GLU A 598 -26.98 2.02 31.19
C GLU A 598 -25.48 1.77 31.34
N LEU A 599 -24.72 1.81 30.24
CA LEU A 599 -23.25 1.88 30.23
C LEU A 599 -22.81 3.28 30.66
N LYS A 600 -21.95 3.35 31.68
CA LYS A 600 -21.48 4.64 32.24
C LYS A 600 -20.45 5.34 31.39
N GLN A 601 -19.70 4.57 30.60
CA GLN A 601 -18.66 5.08 29.70
C GLN A 601 -19.13 4.98 28.24
N ALA A 602 -19.45 6.11 27.64
CA ALA A 602 -19.87 6.20 26.25
C ALA A 602 -18.76 6.85 25.40
N PRO A 603 -18.74 6.61 24.10
CA PRO A 603 -19.55 5.69 23.31
C PRO A 603 -19.05 4.23 23.37
N LEU A 604 -19.95 3.25 23.25
CA LEU A 604 -19.58 1.85 23.09
C LEU A 604 -18.85 1.64 21.77
N THR A 605 -17.70 0.96 21.82
CA THR A 605 -16.91 0.63 20.61
C THR A 605 -17.51 -0.54 19.86
N TYR A 606 -17.71 -0.35 18.58
CA TYR A 606 -17.93 -1.42 17.61
C TYR A 606 -16.69 -1.57 16.74
N VAL A 607 -16.36 -2.80 16.40
CA VAL A 607 -15.25 -3.12 15.49
C VAL A 607 -15.80 -3.66 14.18
N SER A 608 -15.07 -3.48 13.09
CA SER A 608 -15.45 -4.08 11.81
C SER A 608 -15.49 -5.60 11.92
N ALA A 609 -16.53 -6.22 11.37
CA ALA A 609 -16.72 -7.67 11.39
C ALA A 609 -17.39 -8.15 10.09
N ALA A 610 -17.18 -9.42 9.76
CA ALA A 610 -17.71 -10.06 8.54
C ALA A 610 -19.22 -10.40 8.61
N GLY A 611 -20.00 -9.70 9.45
CA GLY A 611 -21.46 -9.82 9.52
C GLY A 611 -22.16 -8.93 8.49
N SER A 612 -23.48 -9.14 8.28
CA SER A 612 -24.29 -8.36 7.32
C SER A 612 -24.32 -6.85 7.63
N THR A 613 -24.14 -6.46 8.89
CA THR A 613 -24.07 -5.06 9.33
C THR A 613 -22.66 -4.47 9.27
N GLY A 614 -21.62 -5.28 9.08
CA GLY A 614 -20.25 -4.87 9.06
C GLY A 614 -19.65 -4.47 10.41
N ALA A 615 -20.40 -4.58 11.49
CA ALA A 615 -19.97 -4.16 12.82
C ALA A 615 -20.35 -5.18 13.91
N GLN A 616 -19.44 -5.37 14.86
CA GLN A 616 -19.67 -6.18 16.04
C GLN A 616 -19.36 -5.35 17.29
N SER A 617 -20.21 -5.47 18.29
CA SER A 617 -20.02 -4.82 19.59
C SER A 617 -18.81 -5.42 20.31
N SER A 618 -18.05 -4.57 20.99
CA SER A 618 -16.98 -5.00 21.91
C SER A 618 -17.50 -5.38 23.31
N LEU A 619 -18.81 -5.39 23.50
CA LEU A 619 -19.46 -5.61 24.79
C LEU A 619 -19.55 -7.09 25.13
N GLU A 620 -18.92 -7.47 26.22
CA GLU A 620 -19.08 -8.76 26.87
C GLU A 620 -19.84 -8.56 28.20
N VAL A 621 -20.97 -9.25 28.38
CA VAL A 621 -21.74 -9.21 29.60
C VAL A 621 -21.63 -10.56 30.32
N ARG A 622 -21.34 -10.50 31.59
CA ARG A 622 -21.30 -11.67 32.46
C ARG A 622 -22.25 -11.48 33.67
N VAL A 623 -23.03 -12.50 33.91
CA VAL A 623 -23.92 -12.55 35.06
C VAL A 623 -23.54 -13.75 35.90
N ASP A 624 -23.18 -13.53 37.16
CA ASP A 624 -22.57 -14.54 38.05
C ASP A 624 -21.37 -15.24 37.35
N ASP A 625 -20.50 -14.43 36.72
CA ASP A 625 -19.33 -14.83 35.94
C ASP A 625 -19.64 -15.70 34.70
N VAL A 626 -20.90 -15.97 34.38
CA VAL A 626 -21.34 -16.68 33.16
C VAL A 626 -21.56 -15.69 32.01
N ALA A 627 -20.99 -15.97 30.87
CA ALA A 627 -21.15 -15.13 29.67
C ALA A 627 -22.60 -15.18 29.14
N TRP A 628 -23.10 -14.02 28.78
CA TRP A 628 -24.37 -13.84 28.08
C TRP A 628 -24.06 -13.31 26.67
N HIS A 629 -24.92 -13.66 25.69
CA HIS A 629 -24.67 -13.34 24.31
C HIS A 629 -25.53 -12.19 23.83
N GLU A 630 -24.93 -11.26 23.09
CA GLU A 630 -25.68 -10.20 22.41
C GLU A 630 -26.44 -10.79 21.22
N VAL A 631 -27.73 -10.42 21.10
CA VAL A 631 -28.57 -10.77 19.95
C VAL A 631 -29.23 -9.53 19.42
N ASP A 632 -29.61 -9.60 18.13
CA ASP A 632 -30.25 -8.47 17.47
C ASP A 632 -31.63 -8.13 18.04
N ASN A 633 -32.38 -9.15 18.43
CA ASN A 633 -33.68 -9.01 19.07
C ASN A 633 -33.96 -10.24 19.93
N LEU A 634 -34.85 -10.09 20.90
CA LEU A 634 -35.26 -11.17 21.79
C LEU A 634 -36.41 -12.03 21.24
N PHE A 635 -36.89 -11.75 20.03
CA PHE A 635 -38.09 -12.40 19.49
C PHE A 635 -37.97 -13.90 19.32
N GLU A 636 -36.80 -14.35 18.87
CA GLU A 636 -36.47 -15.76 18.59
C GLU A 636 -35.88 -16.47 19.82
N ALA A 637 -35.56 -15.73 20.86
CA ALA A 637 -34.93 -16.30 22.05
C ALA A 637 -35.89 -17.10 22.93
N GLY A 638 -35.48 -18.29 23.33
CA GLY A 638 -36.22 -19.11 24.25
C GLY A 638 -36.12 -18.61 25.71
N PRO A 639 -36.95 -19.13 26.61
CA PRO A 639 -37.04 -18.65 28.02
C PRO A 639 -35.78 -18.94 28.84
N ALA A 640 -34.94 -19.87 28.42
CA ALA A 640 -33.68 -20.25 29.08
C ALA A 640 -32.43 -19.67 28.42
N ASP A 641 -32.56 -18.95 27.31
CA ASP A 641 -31.45 -18.43 26.56
C ASP A 641 -30.82 -17.22 27.27
N ARG A 642 -29.54 -17.30 27.53
CA ARG A 642 -28.73 -16.26 28.18
C ARG A 642 -28.31 -15.21 27.15
N VAL A 643 -29.29 -14.35 26.82
CA VAL A 643 -29.12 -13.34 25.77
C VAL A 643 -29.53 -11.96 26.28
N PHE A 644 -28.94 -10.94 25.66
CA PHE A 644 -29.28 -9.54 25.89
C PHE A 644 -29.30 -8.80 24.56
N VAL A 645 -29.92 -7.62 24.56
CA VAL A 645 -29.88 -6.68 23.42
C VAL A 645 -29.28 -5.36 23.90
N THR A 646 -28.53 -4.70 23.00
CA THR A 646 -28.03 -3.35 23.23
C THR A 646 -28.91 -2.35 22.49
N ARG A 647 -29.34 -1.29 23.16
CA ARG A 647 -30.16 -0.21 22.63
C ARG A 647 -29.58 1.14 22.97
N GLN A 648 -29.72 2.09 22.08
CA GLN A 648 -29.38 3.48 22.36
C GLN A 648 -30.62 4.23 22.86
N GLN A 649 -30.57 4.72 24.09
CA GLN A 649 -31.64 5.55 24.68
C GLN A 649 -31.03 6.86 25.20
N ASN A 650 -31.57 7.99 24.78
CA ASN A 650 -31.12 9.32 25.18
C ASN A 650 -29.60 9.56 24.99
N GLY A 651 -29.03 8.99 23.91
CA GLY A 651 -27.61 9.09 23.60
C GLY A 651 -26.69 8.18 24.42
N LYS A 652 -27.25 7.28 25.24
CA LYS A 652 -26.51 6.28 26.00
C LYS A 652 -26.80 4.88 25.52
N ASP A 653 -25.84 4.00 25.61
CA ASP A 653 -26.01 2.58 25.32
C ASP A 653 -26.57 1.86 26.56
N VAL A 654 -27.67 1.13 26.36
CA VAL A 654 -28.42 0.42 27.38
C VAL A 654 -28.45 -1.05 27.07
N VAL A 655 -28.08 -1.90 28.04
CA VAL A 655 -28.15 -3.35 27.97
C VAL A 655 -29.50 -3.81 28.52
N GLU A 656 -30.34 -4.46 27.73
CA GLU A 656 -31.66 -4.96 28.14
C GLU A 656 -31.71 -6.48 28.06
N PHE A 657 -32.24 -7.10 29.14
CA PHE A 657 -32.33 -8.54 29.31
C PHE A 657 -33.74 -9.08 29.06
N GLY A 658 -33.86 -10.40 28.91
CA GLY A 658 -35.12 -11.08 28.65
C GLY A 658 -36.15 -10.97 29.77
N ASP A 659 -37.39 -11.31 29.42
CA ASP A 659 -38.55 -11.28 30.36
C ASP A 659 -38.91 -12.67 30.89
N GLY A 660 -38.15 -13.72 30.54
CA GLY A 660 -38.36 -15.11 30.95
C GLY A 660 -39.33 -15.87 30.04
N LEU A 661 -39.90 -15.20 29.04
CA LEU A 661 -40.59 -15.81 27.90
C LEU A 661 -39.72 -15.73 26.67
N ARG A 662 -39.08 -14.60 26.48
CA ARG A 662 -38.12 -14.30 25.40
C ARG A 662 -36.79 -13.85 25.99
N GLY A 663 -35.87 -14.77 26.05
CA GLY A 663 -34.62 -14.64 26.80
C GLY A 663 -34.82 -14.87 28.32
N GLN A 664 -33.78 -15.39 28.93
CA GLN A 664 -33.74 -15.67 30.36
C GLN A 664 -33.83 -14.37 31.19
N ARG A 665 -34.57 -14.38 32.33
CA ARG A 665 -34.48 -13.32 33.32
C ARG A 665 -33.15 -13.38 34.07
N LEU A 666 -32.70 -12.23 34.55
CA LEU A 666 -31.52 -12.16 35.38
C LEU A 666 -31.74 -12.92 36.71
N PRO A 667 -30.78 -13.74 37.13
CA PRO A 667 -30.80 -14.31 38.47
C PRO A 667 -30.65 -13.19 39.53
N SER A 668 -31.23 -13.39 40.69
CA SER A 668 -31.05 -12.47 41.81
C SER A 668 -29.63 -12.55 42.36
N GLY A 669 -28.94 -11.44 42.44
CA GLY A 669 -27.58 -11.35 42.96
C GLY A 669 -27.15 -9.90 43.20
N ARG A 670 -26.21 -9.69 44.11
CA ARG A 670 -25.65 -8.37 44.37
C ARG A 670 -24.46 -8.13 43.49
N GLU A 671 -24.50 -7.03 42.70
CA GLU A 671 -23.40 -6.64 41.82
C GLU A 671 -22.94 -7.76 40.90
N ASN A 672 -23.89 -8.64 40.52
CA ASN A 672 -23.62 -9.83 39.72
C ASN A 672 -23.67 -9.61 38.22
N VAL A 673 -24.12 -8.44 37.75
CA VAL A 673 -24.12 -8.09 36.33
C VAL A 673 -22.90 -7.22 36.06
N ARG A 674 -21.98 -7.75 35.25
CA ARG A 674 -20.71 -7.10 34.88
C ARG A 674 -20.57 -6.97 33.39
N ALA A 675 -20.00 -5.87 32.93
CA ALA A 675 -19.66 -5.63 31.55
C ALA A 675 -18.15 -5.38 31.39
N LEU A 676 -17.61 -5.96 30.35
CA LEU A 676 -16.31 -5.63 29.81
C LEU A 676 -16.56 -5.10 28.40
N TYR A 677 -16.16 -3.89 28.11
CA TYR A 677 -16.35 -3.28 26.81
C TYR A 677 -15.27 -2.24 26.53
N ARG A 678 -15.21 -1.77 25.29
CA ARG A 678 -14.27 -0.71 24.91
C ARG A 678 -15.04 0.59 24.69
N LYS A 679 -14.38 1.72 24.92
CA LYS A 679 -14.90 3.06 24.63
C LYS A 679 -14.00 3.74 23.60
N GLY A 680 -14.57 4.27 22.55
CA GLY A 680 -13.89 4.98 21.46
C GLY A 680 -14.35 4.48 20.10
N ILE A 681 -14.93 5.37 19.33
CA ILE A 681 -15.41 5.12 17.96
C ILE A 681 -15.18 6.39 17.12
N GLY A 682 -15.42 6.27 15.85
CA GLY A 682 -15.51 7.40 14.94
C GLY A 682 -14.21 7.74 14.23
N VAL A 683 -14.33 8.69 13.33
CA VAL A 683 -13.25 9.20 12.47
C VAL A 683 -12.10 9.85 13.25
N ALA A 684 -12.32 10.23 14.52
CA ALA A 684 -11.26 10.73 15.39
C ALA A 684 -10.13 9.72 15.60
N GLY A 685 -10.42 8.42 15.41
CA GLY A 685 -9.44 7.34 15.43
C GLY A 685 -8.61 7.20 14.14
N ASP A 686 -8.91 7.90 13.06
CA ASP A 686 -8.16 7.80 11.80
C ASP A 686 -6.88 8.64 11.89
N VAL A 687 -5.91 8.12 12.65
CA VAL A 687 -4.61 8.75 12.87
C VAL A 687 -3.64 8.42 11.73
N ARG A 688 -2.76 9.37 11.42
CA ARG A 688 -1.75 9.22 10.36
C ARG A 688 -0.69 8.18 10.73
N ASN A 689 0.01 7.67 9.72
CA ASN A 689 1.17 6.81 9.93
C ASN A 689 2.21 7.48 10.82
N GLY A 690 2.80 6.72 11.73
CA GLY A 690 3.82 7.19 12.67
C GLY A 690 3.32 8.04 13.84
N GLN A 691 2.01 8.25 14.02
CA GLN A 691 1.46 8.98 15.16
C GLN A 691 1.30 8.14 16.45
N LEU A 692 1.13 6.83 16.34
CA LEU A 692 0.98 5.92 17.50
C LEU A 692 2.35 5.51 18.02
N THR A 693 2.92 6.30 18.91
CA THR A 693 4.29 6.09 19.41
C THR A 693 4.41 6.04 20.92
N THR A 694 3.36 6.43 21.67
CA THR A 694 3.39 6.46 23.12
C THR A 694 2.85 5.16 23.71
N ALA A 695 3.74 4.33 24.23
CA ALA A 695 3.36 3.10 24.91
C ALA A 695 2.85 3.41 26.32
N LEU A 696 1.57 3.11 26.63
CA LEU A 696 0.96 3.37 27.94
C LEU A 696 1.10 2.16 28.88
N LYS A 697 0.81 0.96 28.37
CA LYS A 697 0.90 -0.28 29.14
C LYS A 697 1.45 -1.36 28.24
N VAL A 698 2.75 -1.55 28.30
CA VAL A 698 3.47 -2.57 27.49
C VAL A 698 4.31 -3.45 28.42
N PRO A 699 4.60 -4.71 28.03
CA PRO A 699 5.52 -5.57 28.75
C PRO A 699 6.94 -4.98 28.79
N LEU A 700 7.69 -5.31 29.82
CA LEU A 700 9.12 -4.95 29.90
C LEU A 700 9.87 -5.62 28.75
N GLY A 701 10.78 -4.86 28.12
CA GLY A 701 11.53 -5.32 26.94
C GLY A 701 11.03 -4.72 25.62
N VAL A 702 9.92 -4.00 25.60
CA VAL A 702 9.50 -3.19 24.46
C VAL A 702 10.23 -1.86 24.48
N LYS A 703 10.99 -1.58 23.42
CA LYS A 703 11.75 -0.32 23.24
C LYS A 703 10.89 0.79 22.66
N SER A 704 10.13 0.47 21.63
CA SER A 704 9.28 1.44 20.92
C SER A 704 8.14 0.74 20.19
N VAL A 705 7.15 1.51 19.83
CA VAL A 705 6.01 1.09 19.01
C VAL A 705 5.73 2.18 17.97
N THR A 706 5.22 1.78 16.83
CA THR A 706 4.74 2.70 15.78
C THR A 706 3.65 2.06 14.95
N ASN A 707 2.85 2.86 14.28
CA ASN A 707 1.93 2.42 13.22
C ASN A 707 2.53 2.81 11.85
N PRO A 708 3.17 1.88 11.14
CA PRO A 708 3.74 2.17 9.81
C PRO A 708 2.68 2.53 8.77
N LEU A 709 1.45 2.08 8.97
CA LEU A 709 0.27 2.38 8.17
C LEU A 709 -0.63 3.35 8.93
N ALA A 710 -1.33 4.23 8.21
CA ALA A 710 -2.36 5.06 8.81
C ALA A 710 -3.50 4.18 9.37
N ALA A 711 -4.11 4.62 10.47
CA ALA A 711 -5.35 4.03 10.92
C ALA A 711 -6.49 4.45 10.00
N SER A 712 -7.43 3.55 9.76
CA SER A 712 -8.54 3.77 8.83
C SER A 712 -9.76 2.94 9.23
N GLY A 713 -10.90 3.24 8.57
CA GLY A 713 -12.14 2.52 8.78
C GLY A 713 -12.93 3.01 9.99
N GLY A 714 -12.48 4.09 10.65
CA GLY A 714 -13.25 4.78 11.67
C GLY A 714 -14.49 5.44 11.07
N THR A 715 -15.64 5.24 11.69
CA THR A 715 -16.89 5.87 11.26
C THR A 715 -17.65 6.37 12.46
N ASP A 716 -18.26 7.54 12.31
CA ASP A 716 -19.18 8.05 13.31
C ASP A 716 -20.54 7.32 13.22
N PRO A 717 -21.33 7.31 14.30
CA PRO A 717 -22.67 6.74 14.27
C PRO A 717 -23.52 7.41 13.18
N GLU A 718 -24.28 6.59 12.47
CA GLU A 718 -25.11 7.05 11.35
C GLU A 718 -26.05 8.19 11.78
N VAL A 719 -25.99 9.29 11.04
CA VAL A 719 -26.84 10.45 11.26
C VAL A 719 -28.26 10.19 10.81
N ARG A 720 -29.24 10.97 11.34
CA ARG A 720 -30.67 10.82 11.07
C ARG A 720 -31.01 10.71 9.58
N ASP A 721 -30.46 11.58 8.75
CA ASP A 721 -30.81 11.65 7.34
C ASP A 721 -30.20 10.52 6.51
N ALA A 722 -29.03 10.01 6.92
CA ALA A 722 -28.45 8.81 6.36
C ALA A 722 -29.28 7.57 6.73
N ALA A 723 -29.69 7.42 7.98
CA ALA A 723 -30.57 6.35 8.43
C ALA A 723 -31.90 6.33 7.67
N ARG A 724 -32.46 7.53 7.39
CA ARG A 724 -33.66 7.69 6.56
C ARG A 724 -33.46 7.20 5.12
N ARG A 725 -32.30 7.51 4.52
CA ARG A 725 -31.98 7.07 3.14
C ARG A 725 -31.72 5.57 3.05
N ASN A 726 -31.02 5.02 4.06
CA ASN A 726 -30.50 3.66 4.01
C ASN A 726 -31.50 2.60 4.48
N SER A 727 -32.41 2.94 5.40
CA SER A 727 -33.41 1.99 5.93
C SER A 727 -34.23 1.26 4.88
N PRO A 728 -34.65 1.85 3.75
CA PRO A 728 -35.38 1.11 2.70
C PRO A 728 -34.52 0.10 1.95
N MET A 729 -33.18 0.22 1.96
CA MET A 729 -32.25 -0.68 1.23
C MET A 729 -32.29 -2.09 1.78
N THR A 730 -32.41 -2.25 3.09
CA THR A 730 -32.54 -3.57 3.75
C THR A 730 -33.75 -4.35 3.25
N VAL A 731 -34.85 -3.65 3.03
CA VAL A 731 -36.09 -4.27 2.47
C VAL A 731 -35.91 -4.61 1.00
N LYS A 732 -35.19 -3.81 0.23
CA LYS A 732 -34.90 -4.07 -1.19
C LYS A 732 -34.03 -5.31 -1.40
N THR A 733 -32.97 -5.44 -0.64
CA THR A 733 -31.98 -6.54 -0.81
C THR A 733 -32.42 -7.84 -0.16
N LEU A 734 -33.22 -7.80 0.90
CA LEU A 734 -33.60 -8.96 1.72
C LEU A 734 -32.35 -9.78 2.13
N ALA A 735 -31.26 -9.11 2.40
CA ALA A 735 -29.94 -9.67 2.72
C ALA A 735 -29.38 -10.63 1.66
N ARG A 736 -29.70 -10.42 0.37
CA ARG A 736 -29.19 -11.19 -0.76
C ARG A 736 -28.54 -10.28 -1.79
N THR A 737 -27.51 -10.80 -2.48
CA THR A 737 -26.80 -10.11 -3.56
C THR A 737 -26.97 -10.90 -4.85
N VAL A 738 -27.86 -10.46 -5.73
CA VAL A 738 -28.20 -11.12 -7.01
C VAL A 738 -28.00 -10.18 -8.20
N SER A 739 -28.47 -8.95 -8.11
CA SER A 739 -28.34 -7.93 -9.15
C SER A 739 -27.19 -6.97 -8.83
N LEU A 740 -26.70 -6.21 -9.82
CA LEU A 740 -25.71 -5.14 -9.58
C LEU A 740 -26.17 -4.15 -8.51
N LEU A 741 -27.47 -3.85 -8.51
CA LEU A 741 -28.05 -2.93 -7.52
C LEU A 741 -28.00 -3.52 -6.11
N ASP A 742 -28.23 -4.84 -5.97
CA ASP A 742 -28.15 -5.49 -4.66
C ASP A 742 -26.73 -5.45 -4.10
N TYR A 743 -25.70 -5.58 -4.95
CA TYR A 743 -24.29 -5.40 -4.54
C TYR A 743 -24.02 -3.99 -4.03
N GLN A 744 -24.58 -2.97 -4.69
CA GLN A 744 -24.45 -1.58 -4.23
C GLN A 744 -25.20 -1.35 -2.92
N ASP A 745 -26.48 -1.76 -2.86
CA ASP A 745 -27.34 -1.55 -1.69
C ASP A 745 -26.79 -2.31 -0.47
N PHE A 746 -26.28 -3.55 -0.66
CA PHE A 746 -25.60 -4.31 0.40
C PHE A 746 -24.35 -3.58 0.91
N ALA A 747 -23.51 -3.08 0.00
CA ALA A 747 -22.33 -2.33 0.37
C ALA A 747 -22.66 -1.08 1.19
N MET A 748 -23.70 -0.33 0.79
CA MET A 748 -24.12 0.88 1.50
C MET A 748 -24.78 0.60 2.86
N THR A 749 -25.22 -0.64 3.14
CA THR A 749 -25.67 -1.04 4.48
C THR A 749 -24.54 -1.52 5.38
N PHE A 750 -23.36 -1.79 4.83
CA PHE A 750 -22.18 -2.26 5.59
C PHE A 750 -21.49 -1.09 6.30
N ALA A 751 -21.22 -1.25 7.60
CA ALA A 751 -20.57 -0.21 8.38
C ALA A 751 -19.15 0.09 7.86
N GLY A 752 -18.82 1.37 7.67
CA GLY A 752 -17.55 1.80 7.09
C GLY A 752 -17.59 2.07 5.59
N ILE A 753 -18.67 1.70 4.90
CA ILE A 753 -18.86 1.99 3.47
C ILE A 753 -20.04 2.95 3.31
N ASP A 754 -19.81 4.06 2.59
CA ASP A 754 -20.82 5.09 2.39
C ASP A 754 -21.35 5.14 0.97
N LYS A 755 -20.49 4.90 -0.02
CA LYS A 755 -20.88 4.83 -1.43
C LYS A 755 -20.34 3.57 -2.09
N ALA A 756 -21.13 3.03 -3.02
CA ALA A 756 -20.76 1.87 -3.81
C ALA A 756 -21.22 2.00 -5.25
N LEU A 757 -20.42 1.51 -6.21
CA LEU A 757 -20.75 1.43 -7.63
C LEU A 757 -20.44 0.03 -8.15
N ALA A 758 -21.46 -0.73 -8.54
CA ALA A 758 -21.30 -2.02 -9.16
C ALA A 758 -21.36 -1.91 -10.70
N SER A 759 -20.47 -2.61 -11.36
CA SER A 759 -20.43 -2.69 -12.82
C SER A 759 -19.98 -4.08 -13.28
N TRP A 760 -20.19 -4.39 -14.54
CA TRP A 760 -19.66 -5.62 -15.13
C TRP A 760 -18.26 -5.38 -15.66
N THR A 761 -17.35 -6.32 -15.39
CA THR A 761 -16.05 -6.40 -16.02
C THR A 761 -15.80 -7.78 -16.62
N TRP A 762 -14.84 -7.88 -17.51
CA TRP A 762 -14.39 -9.13 -18.11
C TRP A 762 -12.99 -9.47 -17.60
N ASP A 763 -12.80 -10.67 -17.01
CA ASP A 763 -11.52 -11.11 -16.45
C ASP A 763 -10.63 -11.90 -17.42
N GLY A 764 -11.11 -12.09 -18.67
CA GLY A 764 -10.47 -12.92 -19.68
C GLY A 764 -11.21 -14.25 -19.92
N PHE A 765 -11.98 -14.72 -18.96
CA PHE A 765 -12.72 -15.99 -19.01
C PHE A 765 -14.22 -15.82 -18.84
N MET A 766 -14.65 -14.99 -17.91
CA MET A 766 -16.07 -14.81 -17.58
C MET A 766 -16.40 -13.35 -17.22
N ARG A 767 -17.71 -13.05 -17.19
CA ARG A 767 -18.19 -11.83 -16.59
C ARG A 767 -18.06 -11.90 -15.07
N ARG A 768 -17.50 -10.81 -14.49
CA ARG A 768 -17.32 -10.64 -13.06
C ARG A 768 -18.00 -9.34 -12.62
N VAL A 769 -18.57 -9.32 -11.44
CA VAL A 769 -19.05 -8.08 -10.83
C VAL A 769 -17.84 -7.32 -10.32
N PHE A 770 -17.69 -6.07 -10.73
CA PHE A 770 -16.69 -5.15 -10.22
C PHE A 770 -17.36 -4.10 -9.35
N LEU A 771 -16.99 -4.05 -8.08
CA LEU A 771 -17.56 -3.16 -7.08
C LEU A 771 -16.52 -2.14 -6.64
N THR A 772 -16.80 -0.86 -6.89
CA THR A 772 -16.03 0.25 -6.31
C THR A 772 -16.70 0.67 -5.01
N VAL A 773 -15.93 0.80 -3.94
CA VAL A 773 -16.43 1.22 -2.63
C VAL A 773 -15.68 2.45 -2.13
N ALA A 774 -16.38 3.33 -1.42
CA ALA A 774 -15.78 4.49 -0.76
C ALA A 774 -16.14 4.47 0.73
N GLY A 775 -15.19 4.82 1.57
CA GLY A 775 -15.38 4.96 3.00
C GLY A 775 -16.25 6.16 3.37
N THR A 776 -16.67 6.23 4.62
CA THR A 776 -17.47 7.32 5.16
C THR A 776 -16.75 8.66 4.98
N ASP A 777 -17.48 9.68 4.56
CA ASP A 777 -16.95 11.02 4.24
C ASP A 777 -15.79 11.02 3.22
N GLY A 778 -15.73 9.99 2.37
CA GLY A 778 -14.66 9.83 1.39
C GLY A 778 -13.33 9.40 1.97
N ALA A 779 -13.33 8.81 3.17
CA ALA A 779 -12.14 8.23 3.75
C ALA A 779 -11.57 7.13 2.85
N PRO A 780 -10.24 7.06 2.67
CA PRO A 780 -9.62 6.00 1.90
C PRO A 780 -9.79 4.65 2.62
N ILE A 781 -10.14 3.61 1.89
CA ILE A 781 -10.15 2.23 2.38
C ILE A 781 -8.86 1.57 1.85
N PRO A 782 -7.83 1.37 2.67
CA PRO A 782 -6.60 0.73 2.21
C PRO A 782 -6.87 -0.71 1.76
N GLU A 783 -6.25 -1.13 0.67
CA GLU A 783 -6.21 -2.52 0.27
C GLU A 783 -5.55 -3.36 1.38
N GLY A 784 -6.09 -4.54 1.67
CA GLY A 784 -5.64 -5.36 2.80
C GLY A 784 -6.12 -4.90 4.20
N SER A 785 -6.90 -3.80 4.32
CA SER A 785 -7.50 -3.38 5.59
C SER A 785 -8.52 -4.41 6.10
N ASP A 786 -8.71 -4.45 7.41
CA ASP A 786 -9.70 -5.33 8.04
C ASP A 786 -11.13 -5.02 7.55
N LEU A 787 -11.43 -3.74 7.33
CA LEU A 787 -12.71 -3.31 6.76
C LEU A 787 -12.97 -3.95 5.40
N LEU A 788 -12.01 -3.87 4.48
CA LEU A 788 -12.17 -4.41 3.13
C LEU A 788 -12.28 -5.94 3.14
N ARG A 789 -11.48 -6.62 3.95
CA ARG A 789 -11.54 -8.08 4.11
C ARG A 789 -12.88 -8.54 4.68
N ASN A 790 -13.32 -7.95 5.79
CA ASN A 790 -14.60 -8.26 6.42
C ASN A 790 -15.76 -8.02 5.47
N PHE A 791 -15.69 -6.97 4.66
CA PHE A 791 -16.71 -6.70 3.65
C PHE A 791 -16.73 -7.76 2.55
N ILE A 792 -15.56 -8.18 2.03
CA ILE A 792 -15.44 -9.24 1.03
C ILE A 792 -15.97 -10.56 1.58
N ASP A 793 -15.68 -10.90 2.84
CA ASP A 793 -16.16 -12.11 3.50
C ASP A 793 -17.69 -12.07 3.69
N ALA A 794 -18.22 -10.92 4.12
CA ALA A 794 -19.68 -10.72 4.26
C ALA A 794 -20.38 -10.83 2.90
N LEU A 795 -19.84 -10.21 1.86
CA LEU A 795 -20.37 -10.27 0.50
C LEU A 795 -20.34 -11.70 -0.05
N SER A 796 -19.25 -12.43 0.19
CA SER A 796 -19.10 -13.84 -0.20
C SER A 796 -20.15 -14.74 0.46
N SER A 797 -20.50 -14.46 1.71
CA SER A 797 -21.51 -15.23 2.45
C SER A 797 -22.96 -14.89 2.07
N SER A 798 -23.21 -13.69 1.55
CA SER A 798 -24.57 -13.22 1.16
C SER A 798 -24.91 -13.47 -0.31
N GLY A 799 -23.89 -13.75 -1.15
CA GLY A 799 -24.04 -13.95 -2.60
C GLY A 799 -24.25 -15.39 -3.03
N GLN A 800 -24.43 -15.58 -4.34
CA GLN A 800 -24.39 -16.92 -4.92
C GLN A 800 -22.95 -17.45 -4.93
N PRO A 801 -22.69 -18.71 -4.51
CA PRO A 801 -21.34 -19.28 -4.45
C PRO A 801 -20.58 -19.28 -5.79
N THR A 802 -21.31 -19.19 -6.91
CA THR A 802 -20.76 -19.18 -8.28
C THR A 802 -20.52 -17.80 -8.85
N ALA A 803 -20.99 -16.74 -8.18
CA ALA A 803 -20.82 -15.37 -8.67
C ALA A 803 -19.40 -14.87 -8.34
N SER A 804 -18.59 -14.65 -9.37
CA SER A 804 -17.28 -14.04 -9.21
C SER A 804 -17.43 -12.51 -9.12
N PHE A 805 -16.80 -11.93 -8.10
CA PHE A 805 -16.77 -10.49 -7.93
C PHE A 805 -15.34 -10.01 -7.55
N GLU A 806 -15.10 -8.73 -7.73
CA GLU A 806 -13.86 -8.05 -7.30
C GLU A 806 -14.23 -6.71 -6.69
N VAL A 807 -13.66 -6.38 -5.54
CA VAL A 807 -13.91 -5.13 -4.80
C VAL A 807 -12.65 -4.30 -4.81
N ARG A 808 -12.77 -3.02 -5.15
CA ARG A 808 -11.68 -2.06 -5.10
C ARG A 808 -12.12 -0.76 -4.44
N PRO A 809 -11.22 -0.10 -3.69
CA PRO A 809 -11.45 1.25 -3.21
C PRO A 809 -11.63 2.24 -4.37
N PHE A 810 -12.36 3.32 -4.11
CA PHE A 810 -12.47 4.42 -5.05
C PHE A 810 -11.17 5.22 -5.16
N VAL A 811 -11.06 5.99 -6.23
CA VAL A 811 -9.93 6.89 -6.45
C VAL A 811 -10.36 8.34 -6.17
N PRO A 812 -9.96 8.94 -5.04
CA PRO A 812 -10.26 10.34 -4.76
C PRO A 812 -9.43 11.24 -5.67
N VAL A 813 -10.10 12.15 -6.38
CA VAL A 813 -9.47 13.12 -7.24
C VAL A 813 -9.83 14.52 -6.80
N ARG A 814 -8.83 15.32 -6.47
CA ARG A 814 -9.00 16.71 -6.07
C ARG A 814 -8.99 17.62 -7.29
N PHE A 815 -9.77 18.71 -7.23
CA PHE A 815 -9.75 19.77 -8.24
C PHE A 815 -9.71 21.15 -7.58
N ARG A 816 -9.31 22.15 -8.34
CA ARG A 816 -9.21 23.56 -7.92
C ARG A 816 -9.95 24.45 -8.89
N VAL A 817 -10.41 25.57 -8.37
CA VAL A 817 -11.04 26.65 -9.12
C VAL A 817 -10.32 27.97 -8.85
N HIS A 818 -10.21 28.83 -9.88
CA HIS A 818 -9.85 30.24 -9.74
C HIS A 818 -10.99 31.05 -10.29
N LEU A 819 -11.53 31.95 -9.50
CA LEU A 819 -12.69 32.74 -9.89
C LEU A 819 -12.65 34.16 -9.31
N ALA A 820 -13.34 35.09 -9.99
CA ALA A 820 -13.60 36.44 -9.53
C ALA A 820 -15.12 36.65 -9.46
N VAL A 821 -15.58 37.33 -8.42
CA VAL A 821 -17.00 37.56 -8.13
C VAL A 821 -17.29 39.05 -8.08
N LYS A 822 -18.34 39.49 -8.80
CA LYS A 822 -18.90 40.82 -8.65
C LYS A 822 -19.96 40.77 -7.58
N VAL A 823 -19.74 41.56 -6.51
CA VAL A 823 -20.64 41.64 -5.36
C VAL A 823 -21.53 42.86 -5.51
N HIS A 824 -22.80 42.71 -5.15
CA HIS A 824 -23.77 43.80 -5.13
C HIS A 824 -23.37 44.85 -4.07
N GLU A 825 -23.59 46.14 -4.35
CA GLU A 825 -23.18 47.27 -3.50
C GLU A 825 -23.81 47.26 -2.09
N ASP A 826 -24.97 46.62 -1.93
CA ASP A 826 -25.65 46.53 -0.64
C ASP A 826 -25.08 45.40 0.27
N PHE A 827 -24.12 44.62 -0.20
CA PHE A 827 -23.55 43.49 0.54
C PHE A 827 -22.08 43.70 0.90
N LEU A 828 -21.65 43.12 2.02
CA LEU A 828 -20.27 43.14 2.44
C LEU A 828 -19.48 42.09 1.61
N ALA A 829 -18.52 42.53 0.82
CA ALA A 829 -17.75 41.70 -0.10
C ALA A 829 -17.09 40.49 0.59
N ASP A 830 -16.41 40.72 1.72
CA ASP A 830 -15.72 39.63 2.45
C ASP A 830 -16.68 38.55 2.91
N ARG A 831 -17.93 38.89 3.27
CA ARG A 831 -18.94 37.94 3.68
C ARG A 831 -19.47 37.14 2.50
N VAL A 832 -19.79 37.81 1.39
CA VAL A 832 -20.25 37.14 0.17
C VAL A 832 -19.16 36.17 -0.37
N LEU A 833 -17.89 36.58 -0.33
CA LEU A 833 -16.78 35.70 -0.74
C LEU A 833 -16.61 34.47 0.18
N ALA A 834 -16.86 34.63 1.49
CA ALA A 834 -16.89 33.53 2.43
C ALA A 834 -18.08 32.60 2.14
N ASP A 835 -19.29 33.16 1.94
CA ASP A 835 -20.51 32.39 1.61
C ASP A 835 -20.36 31.63 0.26
N VAL A 836 -19.64 32.21 -0.75
CA VAL A 836 -19.29 31.55 -2.01
C VAL A 836 -18.35 30.38 -1.76
N THR A 837 -17.35 30.56 -0.89
CA THR A 837 -16.41 29.48 -0.54
C THR A 837 -17.15 28.31 0.09
N ASP A 838 -18.03 28.61 1.06
CA ASP A 838 -18.85 27.60 1.75
C ASP A 838 -19.83 26.90 0.80
N ALA A 839 -20.46 27.65 -0.09
CA ALA A 839 -21.37 27.08 -1.10
C ALA A 839 -20.65 26.13 -2.08
N LEU A 840 -19.44 26.51 -2.52
CA LEU A 840 -18.65 25.66 -3.40
C LEU A 840 -18.19 24.38 -2.68
N HIS A 841 -17.71 24.48 -1.45
CA HIS A 841 -17.36 23.29 -0.66
C HIS A 841 -18.58 22.40 -0.44
N ALA A 842 -19.73 22.97 -0.07
CA ALA A 842 -20.96 22.22 0.13
C ALA A 842 -21.51 21.55 -1.15
N ALA A 843 -21.32 22.17 -2.32
CA ALA A 843 -21.79 21.62 -3.60
C ALA A 843 -20.88 20.51 -4.14
N PHE A 844 -19.58 20.62 -3.90
CA PHE A 844 -18.56 19.70 -4.43
C PHE A 844 -17.92 18.82 -3.35
N ASP A 845 -18.61 18.66 -2.22
CA ASP A 845 -18.24 17.72 -1.17
C ASP A 845 -18.50 16.27 -1.58
N PHE A 846 -17.78 15.33 -0.95
CA PHE A 846 -17.94 13.88 -1.18
C PHE A 846 -19.42 13.44 -1.10
N GLU A 847 -20.17 13.92 -0.13
CA GLU A 847 -21.56 13.56 0.09
C GLU A 847 -22.46 13.80 -1.15
N ARG A 848 -22.21 14.88 -1.89
CA ARG A 848 -23.04 15.31 -3.04
C ARG A 848 -22.52 14.82 -4.38
N ARG A 849 -21.29 14.29 -4.43
CA ARG A 849 -20.69 13.83 -5.69
C ARG A 849 -20.90 12.33 -5.89
N GLU A 850 -21.16 11.92 -7.12
CA GLU A 850 -21.30 10.53 -7.50
C GLU A 850 -20.05 10.01 -8.22
N PHE A 851 -19.88 8.68 -8.26
CA PHE A 851 -18.81 8.04 -9.01
C PHE A 851 -18.86 8.40 -10.49
N ALA A 852 -17.70 8.64 -11.09
CA ALA A 852 -17.55 9.01 -12.49
C ALA A 852 -18.34 10.26 -12.92
N GLN A 853 -18.77 11.08 -11.98
CA GLN A 853 -19.50 12.32 -12.24
C GLN A 853 -18.51 13.45 -12.58
N ALA A 854 -18.58 13.92 -13.82
CA ALA A 854 -17.78 15.04 -14.29
C ALA A 854 -18.23 16.38 -13.68
N ILE A 855 -17.37 17.39 -13.71
CA ILE A 855 -17.68 18.76 -13.31
C ILE A 855 -17.56 19.65 -14.53
N SER A 856 -18.54 20.51 -14.77
CA SER A 856 -18.56 21.51 -15.84
C SER A 856 -18.37 22.93 -15.31
N GLN A 857 -17.91 23.83 -16.18
CA GLN A 857 -17.83 25.27 -15.87
C GLN A 857 -19.20 25.83 -15.45
N SER A 858 -20.26 25.46 -16.17
CA SER A 858 -21.63 25.94 -15.91
C SER A 858 -22.12 25.49 -14.52
N GLU A 859 -21.76 24.33 -14.07
CA GLU A 859 -22.11 23.82 -12.73
C GLU A 859 -21.44 24.67 -11.64
N VAL A 860 -20.14 24.99 -11.79
CA VAL A 860 -19.41 25.84 -10.85
C VAL A 860 -19.99 27.26 -10.82
N ILE A 861 -20.24 27.85 -11.99
CA ILE A 861 -20.81 29.20 -12.10
C ILE A 861 -22.23 29.25 -11.50
N ALA A 862 -23.05 28.23 -11.73
CA ALA A 862 -24.41 28.17 -11.17
C ALA A 862 -24.41 28.12 -9.64
N VAL A 863 -23.46 27.41 -9.02
CA VAL A 863 -23.30 27.40 -7.56
C VAL A 863 -22.94 28.78 -7.04
N VAL A 864 -21.97 29.44 -7.68
CA VAL A 864 -21.52 30.79 -7.26
C VAL A 864 -22.61 31.83 -7.42
N GLN A 865 -23.33 31.81 -8.55
CA GLN A 865 -24.44 32.76 -8.80
C GLN A 865 -25.67 32.49 -7.94
N GLY A 866 -25.79 31.31 -7.34
CA GLY A 866 -26.87 31.01 -6.38
C GLY A 866 -26.66 31.64 -4.99
N VAL A 867 -25.51 32.26 -4.73
CA VAL A 867 -25.21 32.92 -3.44
C VAL A 867 -25.80 34.33 -3.42
N ASP A 868 -26.51 34.66 -2.35
CA ASP A 868 -27.10 35.99 -2.18
C ASP A 868 -26.02 37.08 -2.19
N GLY A 869 -26.25 38.15 -2.96
CA GLY A 869 -25.30 39.26 -3.13
C GLY A 869 -24.33 39.10 -4.28
N VAL A 870 -24.29 37.97 -4.98
CA VAL A 870 -23.50 37.77 -6.19
C VAL A 870 -24.24 38.32 -7.41
N VAL A 871 -23.63 39.27 -8.10
CA VAL A 871 -24.14 39.85 -9.37
C VAL A 871 -23.63 39.13 -10.59
N ALA A 872 -22.34 38.75 -10.59
CA ALA A 872 -21.69 38.02 -11.67
C ALA A 872 -20.52 37.23 -11.13
N ALA A 873 -20.19 36.17 -11.84
CA ALA A 873 -19.04 35.31 -11.56
C ALA A 873 -18.25 35.06 -12.84
N ASP A 874 -16.93 35.19 -12.74
CA ASP A 874 -15.99 34.84 -13.81
C ASP A 874 -15.09 33.73 -13.33
N LEU A 875 -15.01 32.63 -14.09
CA LEU A 875 -14.23 31.46 -13.78
C LEU A 875 -12.98 31.42 -14.64
N ASP A 876 -11.84 31.75 -14.05
CA ASP A 876 -10.54 31.84 -14.73
C ASP A 876 -9.87 30.50 -14.94
N ALA A 877 -10.02 29.56 -13.98
CA ALA A 877 -9.45 28.24 -14.09
C ALA A 877 -10.32 27.18 -13.39
N LEU A 878 -10.36 26.03 -14.01
CA LEU A 878 -10.97 24.79 -13.48
C LEU A 878 -10.08 23.63 -13.87
N TYR A 879 -9.39 23.01 -12.90
CA TYR A 879 -8.39 21.98 -13.17
C TYR A 879 -8.25 20.98 -12.04
N ARG A 880 -7.76 19.75 -12.37
CA ARG A 880 -7.47 18.70 -11.39
C ARG A 880 -6.12 18.97 -10.70
N THR A 881 -5.95 18.52 -9.46
CA THR A 881 -4.64 18.57 -8.79
C THR A 881 -3.68 17.49 -9.27
N ALA A 882 -4.21 16.41 -9.87
CA ALA A 882 -3.47 15.30 -10.45
C ALA A 882 -3.80 15.10 -11.93
N PRO A 883 -2.90 14.51 -12.75
CA PRO A 883 -3.17 14.19 -14.14
C PRO A 883 -4.42 13.29 -14.34
N PRO A 884 -5.10 13.40 -15.48
CA PRO A 884 -4.94 14.40 -16.54
C PRO A 884 -5.58 15.75 -16.15
N ASN A 885 -5.33 16.79 -16.94
CA ASN A 885 -5.92 18.12 -16.75
C ASN A 885 -5.48 18.83 -15.45
N ASN A 886 -4.22 18.66 -15.07
CA ASN A 886 -3.62 19.25 -13.87
C ASN A 886 -2.88 20.58 -14.10
N THR A 887 -3.07 21.19 -15.26
CA THR A 887 -2.54 22.54 -15.54
C THR A 887 -3.57 23.57 -15.10
N ALA A 888 -3.13 24.65 -14.43
CA ALA A 888 -3.99 25.74 -13.99
C ALA A 888 -4.54 26.54 -15.17
N THR A 889 -5.52 25.96 -15.87
CA THR A 889 -6.22 26.50 -17.03
C THR A 889 -7.72 26.24 -16.89
N LEU A 890 -8.51 26.93 -17.71
CA LEU A 890 -9.95 26.73 -17.74
C LEU A 890 -10.32 25.55 -18.63
N TYR A 891 -10.48 24.35 -18.03
CA TYR A 891 -11.04 23.21 -18.74
C TYR A 891 -12.57 23.31 -18.82
N PRO A 892 -13.18 23.13 -19.99
CA PRO A 892 -14.65 23.20 -20.13
C PRO A 892 -15.38 22.19 -19.25
N ARG A 893 -14.76 21.04 -19.05
CA ARG A 893 -15.26 19.94 -18.24
C ARG A 893 -14.09 19.12 -17.69
N LEU A 894 -14.14 18.80 -16.40
CA LEU A 894 -13.24 17.86 -15.77
C LEU A 894 -13.92 16.48 -15.77
N PRO A 895 -13.36 15.48 -16.48
CA PRO A 895 -13.89 14.13 -16.43
C PRO A 895 -13.54 13.46 -15.11
N ALA A 896 -14.48 12.72 -14.52
CA ALA A 896 -14.20 11.66 -13.56
C ALA A 896 -14.27 10.32 -14.28
N LEU A 897 -13.30 9.46 -14.03
CA LEU A 897 -13.17 8.21 -14.76
C LEU A 897 -13.93 7.09 -14.03
N GLY A 898 -14.62 6.25 -14.79
CA GLY A 898 -15.21 5.01 -14.29
C GLY A 898 -14.14 3.96 -13.97
N PRO A 899 -14.57 2.76 -13.53
CA PRO A 899 -13.67 1.64 -13.30
C PRO A 899 -12.81 1.37 -14.55
N ARG A 900 -11.51 1.20 -14.36
CA ARG A 900 -10.55 1.03 -15.46
C ARG A 900 -9.36 0.17 -15.04
N ARG A 901 -8.55 -0.24 -16.02
CA ARG A 901 -7.26 -0.87 -15.75
C ARG A 901 -6.13 0.16 -15.77
N ASP A 902 -5.22 0.03 -14.82
CA ASP A 902 -4.01 0.84 -14.77
C ASP A 902 -2.93 0.34 -15.75
N ALA A 903 -1.75 0.96 -15.69
CA ALA A 903 -0.61 0.59 -16.50
C ALA A 903 -0.07 -0.83 -16.19
N ALA A 904 -0.33 -1.34 -14.99
CA ALA A 904 0.01 -2.69 -14.55
C ALA A 904 -1.14 -3.70 -14.77
N ASN A 905 -2.13 -3.35 -15.60
CA ASN A 905 -3.32 -4.15 -15.88
C ASN A 905 -4.21 -4.47 -14.66
N ARG A 906 -4.00 -3.81 -13.50
CA ARG A 906 -4.82 -3.94 -12.30
C ARG A 906 -6.11 -3.14 -12.47
N LEU A 907 -7.21 -3.67 -11.96
CA LEU A 907 -8.48 -2.93 -11.92
C LEU A 907 -8.40 -1.83 -10.86
N LEU A 908 -8.71 -0.61 -11.25
CA LEU A 908 -8.88 0.55 -10.38
C LEU A 908 -10.34 0.87 -10.21
N GLY A 909 -10.71 1.30 -9.00
CA GLY A 909 -12.03 1.82 -8.71
C GLY A 909 -12.37 3.10 -9.49
N ALA A 910 -13.64 3.45 -9.49
CA ALA A 910 -14.13 4.69 -10.11
C ALA A 910 -13.63 5.92 -9.34
N GLU A 911 -13.49 7.04 -10.04
CA GLU A 911 -13.10 8.32 -9.47
C GLU A 911 -14.29 9.10 -8.92
N ILE A 912 -14.05 9.86 -7.84
CA ILE A 912 -14.93 10.95 -7.39
C ILE A 912 -14.11 12.24 -7.40
N LEU A 913 -14.65 13.27 -8.06
CA LEU A 913 -14.06 14.63 -8.07
C LEU A 913 -14.58 15.41 -6.87
N ILE A 914 -13.65 15.88 -6.02
CA ILE A 914 -13.92 16.63 -4.79
C ILE A 914 -13.10 17.92 -4.81
N LEU A 915 -13.70 19.03 -4.38
CA LEU A 915 -12.97 20.30 -4.28
C LEU A 915 -11.82 20.16 -3.26
N GLU A 916 -10.67 20.74 -3.59
CA GLU A 916 -9.52 20.76 -2.67
C GLU A 916 -9.92 21.40 -1.35
N PRO A 917 -9.64 20.78 -0.18
CA PRO A 917 -10.00 21.34 1.12
C PRO A 917 -9.17 22.61 1.43
N GLY A 918 -9.77 23.54 2.14
CA GLY A 918 -9.15 24.79 2.52
C GLY A 918 -9.64 25.99 1.72
N PRO A 919 -9.04 27.18 1.91
CA PRO A 919 -9.47 28.38 1.22
C PRO A 919 -9.23 28.28 -0.28
N ILE A 920 -10.15 28.81 -1.08
CA ILE A 920 -9.98 28.90 -2.52
C ILE A 920 -8.83 29.87 -2.80
N THR A 921 -7.76 29.34 -3.40
CA THR A 921 -6.45 30.02 -3.49
C THR A 921 -6.51 31.31 -4.32
N VAL A 922 -7.41 31.39 -5.29
CA VAL A 922 -7.62 32.55 -6.14
C VAL A 922 -9.12 32.82 -6.17
N LEU A 923 -9.58 33.62 -5.22
CA LEU A 923 -10.93 34.14 -5.14
C LEU A 923 -10.81 35.67 -5.02
N GLY A 924 -11.21 36.40 -6.04
CA GLY A 924 -11.10 37.84 -6.12
C GLY A 924 -12.44 38.53 -6.26
N GLN A 925 -12.47 39.83 -5.91
CA GLN A 925 -13.59 40.68 -6.20
C GLN A 925 -13.40 41.33 -7.58
N MET A 926 -14.40 41.24 -8.45
CA MET A 926 -14.44 41.98 -9.72
C MET A 926 -14.76 43.44 -9.42
N THR A 927 -14.03 44.35 -10.07
CA THR A 927 -14.28 45.78 -9.99
C THR A 927 -15.50 46.19 -10.80
#